data_ff7d4ed3de3267543b3e719fec7e49e1
#
_entry.id   ff7d4ed3de3267543b3e719fec7e49e1
#
_cell.length_a   1.000
_cell.length_b   1.000
_cell.length_c   1.000
_cell.angle_alpha   90.00
_cell.angle_beta   90.00
_cell.angle_gamma   90.00
#
_symmetry.space_group_name_H-M   'P 1'
#
loop_
_entity.id
_entity.type
_entity.pdbx_description
1 polymer ?
#
loop_
_entity_poly.entity_id
_entity_poly.type
_entity_poly.pdbx_seq_one_letter_code
_entity_poly.pdbx_strand_id
1 'polypeptide(L)'
;MAVIGAAVLVGTGLAVPAQAAEVEQVVNGGFADGTAPFWANGGMTLALDDGRGCVDVPGGTANKWDAILGQNDIDLVAGENYRFAFDASGSAAKSVRAVVGLAVDPYDTYFEQSPVLGETQHYEWTFTAAASTAQGQVAFQLGGSPDPWRFCVDNVSLVGGVPPEVYEPDTGPRVRVNQVAYLPSGPKVATLVTGKTTPVAWRLADKSGRTRAEGQSKPRGVDVSSGENVHTIDFSAVKAKGTGFTLTADGETSRPFDITADAYAKLRTDALKFYYTQRSGIAIDEALRPGYGRPAGHVDVAPNQGDGNVPCQAGVCDYNLDVRGGWYDAGDHGKYVVNGGISVWELLNAYERTPGLRKVGLNIPESGNGTPDLLNEVRWELDFLLKMQVPAGKPYAGMAHHKIHDQNWTGLPLLPHLDPQPRELHPVSTAATLNLAATAAQAARIYSKYDRAFAQKALTAARTAYAAAKANPALLAPESDGVGGGAYNDAKVSDDFYWAAAELFLTTGEKQYSADVLASPEHTADVFGAGAFDWGNTAAAGRLDLALVPNRLPGLAKVKASVVAGADKYLAIQKQHPYGVPYAPANNSWDWGSNSIILNNMVVIAAAHELTGRDRYRDGVLTGLDYIFGRNALNISYVTGYGEVSSHNQHSRWYAKQLDPALPNPPVGTLAGGANSSIQDPYAQSKLTGCVGQFCYIDDIQSWSTNELTINWNAPLAWIAAYVAAL
;
A
#
# COMPACT_ATOMS: atom_id res chain seq x y z
N MET A 1 -11.44 -81.16 -30.47
CA MET A 1 -11.76 -79.75 -30.66
C MET A 1 -10.85 -78.99 -29.71
N ALA A 2 -9.82 -78.38 -30.22
CA ALA A 2 -8.85 -77.60 -29.42
C ALA A 2 -9.27 -76.13 -29.42
N VAL A 3 -9.35 -75.53 -28.24
CA VAL A 3 -9.60 -74.10 -28.06
C VAL A 3 -8.24 -73.46 -27.80
N ILE A 4 -7.83 -72.58 -28.72
CA ILE A 4 -6.60 -71.81 -28.61
C ILE A 4 -6.93 -70.54 -27.83
N GLY A 5 -6.37 -70.39 -26.64
CA GLY A 5 -6.44 -69.14 -25.87
C GLY A 5 -5.35 -68.19 -26.31
N ALA A 6 -5.71 -66.97 -26.77
CA ALA A 6 -4.79 -65.91 -27.04
C ALA A 6 -4.45 -65.16 -25.74
N ALA A 7 -3.16 -65.15 -25.36
CA ALA A 7 -2.65 -64.33 -24.26
C ALA A 7 -2.36 -62.94 -24.79
N VAL A 8 -3.04 -61.92 -24.21
CA VAL A 8 -2.73 -60.51 -24.42
C VAL A 8 -1.59 -60.10 -23.47
N LEU A 9 -0.42 -59.82 -24.03
CA LEU A 9 0.69 -59.18 -23.31
C LEU A 9 0.36 -57.70 -23.12
N VAL A 10 0.03 -57.31 -21.89
CA VAL A 10 0.00 -55.94 -21.48
C VAL A 10 1.44 -55.50 -21.23
N GLY A 11 2.00 -54.75 -22.18
CA GLY A 11 3.30 -54.07 -22.00
C GLY A 11 3.14 -52.91 -21.02
N THR A 12 3.70 -53.04 -19.82
CA THR A 12 3.92 -51.92 -18.90
C THR A 12 5.05 -51.06 -19.49
N GLY A 13 4.69 -50.03 -20.24
CA GLY A 13 5.59 -48.95 -20.58
C GLY A 13 5.98 -48.23 -19.30
N LEU A 14 7.22 -48.36 -18.87
CA LEU A 14 7.82 -47.46 -17.89
C LEU A 14 7.83 -46.07 -18.54
N ALA A 15 6.98 -45.16 -18.01
CA ALA A 15 7.07 -43.75 -18.33
C ALA A 15 8.44 -43.26 -17.84
N VAL A 16 9.32 -42.90 -18.75
CA VAL A 16 10.53 -42.12 -18.42
C VAL A 16 10.02 -40.83 -17.83
N PRO A 17 10.42 -40.46 -16.61
CA PRO A 17 10.02 -39.14 -16.07
C PRO A 17 10.51 -38.06 -17.04
N ALA A 18 9.61 -37.16 -17.44
CA ALA A 18 9.98 -36.00 -18.21
C ALA A 18 11.09 -35.28 -17.44
N GLN A 19 12.24 -35.09 -18.06
CA GLN A 19 13.34 -34.34 -17.49
C GLN A 19 12.83 -32.94 -17.29
N ALA A 20 12.81 -32.46 -16.02
CA ALA A 20 12.40 -31.10 -15.70
C ALA A 20 13.24 -30.14 -16.57
N ALA A 21 12.60 -29.14 -17.17
CA ALA A 21 13.31 -28.16 -17.98
C ALA A 21 14.38 -27.49 -17.10
N GLU A 22 15.63 -27.50 -17.53
CA GLU A 22 16.71 -26.79 -16.84
C GLU A 22 16.40 -25.29 -16.86
N VAL A 23 16.37 -24.63 -15.66
CA VAL A 23 16.05 -23.22 -15.49
C VAL A 23 17.35 -22.44 -15.38
N GLU A 24 17.50 -21.40 -16.21
CA GLU A 24 18.58 -20.42 -16.06
C GLU A 24 18.20 -19.40 -14.99
N GLN A 25 19.04 -19.24 -13.96
CA GLN A 25 18.85 -18.36 -12.82
C GLN A 25 19.53 -16.99 -13.01
N VAL A 26 20.56 -16.91 -13.87
CA VAL A 26 21.29 -15.68 -14.16
C VAL A 26 20.61 -14.92 -15.28
N VAL A 27 20.31 -13.65 -15.05
CA VAL A 27 19.73 -12.76 -16.05
C VAL A 27 20.84 -12.05 -16.81
N ASN A 28 20.75 -11.99 -18.15
CA ASN A 28 21.68 -11.25 -19.01
C ASN A 28 23.16 -11.65 -18.81
N GLY A 29 23.43 -12.94 -18.56
CA GLY A 29 24.80 -13.43 -18.31
C GLY A 29 25.75 -13.31 -19.50
N GLY A 30 25.24 -13.16 -20.71
CA GLY A 30 26.00 -12.87 -21.94
C GLY A 30 26.08 -11.36 -22.26
N PHE A 31 25.67 -10.49 -21.37
CA PHE A 31 25.74 -9.01 -21.46
C PHE A 31 25.16 -8.41 -22.75
N ALA A 32 24.25 -9.10 -23.43
CA ALA A 32 23.65 -8.64 -24.69
C ALA A 32 22.80 -7.36 -24.52
N ASP A 33 22.19 -7.19 -23.35
CA ASP A 33 21.31 -6.07 -23.02
C ASP A 33 21.98 -5.03 -22.09
N GLY A 34 23.33 -4.90 -22.16
CA GLY A 34 24.09 -4.01 -21.30
C GLY A 34 24.66 -4.70 -20.06
N THR A 35 24.99 -3.95 -19.00
CA THR A 35 25.62 -4.51 -17.79
C THR A 35 24.62 -4.92 -16.70
N ALA A 36 23.41 -4.39 -16.72
CA ALA A 36 22.39 -4.73 -15.70
C ALA A 36 21.85 -6.17 -15.93
N PRO A 37 21.51 -6.89 -14.84
CA PRO A 37 21.51 -6.50 -13.43
C PRO A 37 22.84 -6.76 -12.67
N PHE A 38 23.94 -7.01 -13.37
CA PHE A 38 25.25 -7.14 -12.70
C PHE A 38 25.71 -5.84 -12.08
N TRP A 39 26.31 -5.94 -10.91
CA TRP A 39 26.88 -4.83 -10.14
C TRP A 39 28.34 -5.07 -9.80
N ALA A 40 29.10 -3.99 -9.51
CA ALA A 40 30.46 -4.05 -9.03
C ALA A 40 30.66 -3.12 -7.84
N ASN A 41 31.51 -3.52 -6.87
CA ASN A 41 31.88 -2.70 -5.72
C ASN A 41 33.41 -2.51 -5.62
N GLY A 42 33.93 -2.07 -4.47
CA GLY A 42 35.36 -1.95 -4.24
C GLY A 42 36.05 -0.88 -5.12
N GLY A 43 35.31 0.14 -5.56
CA GLY A 43 35.81 1.20 -6.44
C GLY A 43 35.91 0.80 -7.92
N MET A 44 35.39 -0.37 -8.28
CA MET A 44 35.33 -0.84 -9.67
C MET A 44 34.11 -0.27 -10.40
N THR A 45 34.25 -0.04 -11.69
CA THR A 45 33.13 0.28 -12.59
C THR A 45 33.00 -0.82 -13.62
N LEU A 46 31.82 -1.46 -13.71
CA LEU A 46 31.52 -2.46 -14.73
C LEU A 46 31.23 -1.76 -16.06
N ALA A 47 31.92 -2.15 -17.10
CA ALA A 47 31.73 -1.65 -18.45
C ALA A 47 31.78 -2.79 -19.47
N LEU A 48 31.15 -2.61 -20.62
CA LEU A 48 31.25 -3.56 -21.73
C LEU A 48 32.55 -3.30 -22.49
N ASP A 49 33.26 -4.38 -22.80
CA ASP A 49 34.42 -4.41 -23.68
C ASP A 49 34.36 -5.66 -24.55
N ASP A 50 34.21 -5.45 -25.86
CA ASP A 50 34.02 -6.50 -26.86
C ASP A 50 32.87 -7.49 -26.52
N GLY A 51 31.74 -6.92 -26.04
CA GLY A 51 30.53 -7.66 -25.65
C GLY A 51 30.60 -8.36 -24.30
N ARG A 52 31.69 -8.25 -23.55
CA ARG A 52 31.91 -8.85 -22.23
C ARG A 52 31.81 -7.82 -21.11
N GLY A 53 31.38 -8.26 -19.92
CA GLY A 53 31.42 -7.45 -18.71
C GLY A 53 32.84 -7.40 -18.15
N CYS A 54 33.45 -6.19 -18.15
CA CYS A 54 34.83 -5.99 -17.69
C CYS A 54 34.93 -4.99 -16.56
N VAL A 55 35.85 -5.23 -15.61
CA VAL A 55 36.18 -4.32 -14.50
C VAL A 55 37.70 -4.20 -14.37
N ASP A 56 38.17 -2.98 -14.00
CA ASP A 56 39.54 -2.74 -13.57
C ASP A 56 39.61 -2.92 -12.05
N VAL A 57 40.24 -3.98 -11.60
CA VAL A 57 40.36 -4.36 -10.20
C VAL A 57 41.49 -3.55 -9.54
N PRO A 58 41.25 -2.81 -8.48
CA PRO A 58 42.29 -2.02 -7.81
C PRO A 58 43.34 -2.93 -7.13
N GLY A 59 44.57 -2.49 -7.11
CA GLY A 59 45.64 -3.11 -6.32
C GLY A 59 45.54 -2.71 -4.85
N GLY A 60 46.25 -3.44 -3.97
CA GLY A 60 46.40 -3.09 -2.56
C GLY A 60 45.24 -3.47 -1.65
N THR A 61 44.25 -4.23 -2.15
CA THR A 61 43.17 -4.81 -1.32
C THR A 61 43.67 -5.98 -0.50
N ALA A 62 43.14 -6.17 0.73
CA ALA A 62 43.58 -7.22 1.63
C ALA A 62 42.85 -8.57 1.38
N ASN A 63 41.54 -8.49 1.13
CA ASN A 63 40.66 -9.65 1.03
C ASN A 63 40.08 -9.79 -0.39
N LYS A 64 39.68 -11.03 -0.76
CA LYS A 64 39.01 -11.29 -2.03
C LYS A 64 37.70 -10.51 -2.19
N TRP A 65 36.93 -10.40 -1.11
CA TRP A 65 35.63 -9.70 -1.07
C TRP A 65 35.73 -8.17 -0.99
N ASP A 66 36.93 -7.58 -0.92
CA ASP A 66 37.10 -6.12 -0.99
C ASP A 66 36.79 -5.56 -2.40
N ALA A 67 36.73 -6.39 -3.41
CA ALA A 67 36.35 -6.07 -4.79
C ALA A 67 35.52 -7.23 -5.39
N ILE A 68 34.24 -6.98 -5.67
CA ILE A 68 33.30 -8.00 -6.14
C ILE A 68 32.60 -7.51 -7.40
N LEU A 69 32.43 -8.41 -8.38
CA LEU A 69 31.47 -8.31 -9.47
C LEU A 69 30.43 -9.42 -9.28
N GLY A 70 29.13 -9.12 -9.30
CA GLY A 70 28.11 -10.13 -9.06
C GLY A 70 26.73 -9.76 -9.57
N GLN A 71 25.80 -10.70 -9.40
CA GLN A 71 24.37 -10.55 -9.60
C GLN A 71 23.64 -11.13 -8.40
N ASN A 72 22.72 -10.37 -7.82
CA ASN A 72 21.85 -10.80 -6.72
C ASN A 72 20.54 -11.37 -7.25
N ASP A 73 19.63 -11.69 -6.33
CA ASP A 73 18.27 -12.17 -6.60
C ASP A 73 18.26 -13.51 -7.36
N ILE A 74 19.17 -14.40 -6.95
CA ILE A 74 19.28 -15.77 -7.46
C ILE A 74 18.48 -16.70 -6.55
N ASP A 75 17.53 -17.43 -7.15
CA ASP A 75 16.75 -18.44 -6.42
C ASP A 75 17.51 -19.76 -6.32
N LEU A 76 17.71 -20.21 -5.07
CA LEU A 76 18.31 -21.52 -4.79
C LEU A 76 17.34 -22.38 -3.96
N VAL A 77 17.23 -23.66 -4.29
CA VAL A 77 16.36 -24.63 -3.60
C VAL A 77 17.22 -25.72 -2.98
N ALA A 78 17.08 -25.92 -1.67
CA ALA A 78 17.84 -26.94 -0.93
C ALA A 78 17.68 -28.35 -1.53
N GLY A 79 18.80 -29.03 -1.73
CA GLY A 79 18.83 -30.38 -2.28
C GLY A 79 18.80 -30.47 -3.81
N GLU A 80 18.51 -29.36 -4.50
CA GLU A 80 18.54 -29.31 -5.96
C GLU A 80 19.96 -29.13 -6.50
N ASN A 81 20.20 -29.67 -7.71
CA ASN A 81 21.47 -29.57 -8.41
C ASN A 81 21.51 -28.37 -9.34
N TYR A 82 22.64 -27.69 -9.32
CA TYR A 82 22.93 -26.55 -10.18
C TYR A 82 24.22 -26.75 -10.96
N ARG A 83 24.27 -26.22 -12.19
CA ARG A 83 25.44 -26.12 -13.02
C ARG A 83 25.82 -24.65 -13.16
N PHE A 84 26.94 -24.26 -12.59
CA PHE A 84 27.50 -22.91 -12.65
C PHE A 84 28.61 -22.87 -13.71
N ALA A 85 28.43 -21.98 -14.70
CA ALA A 85 29.36 -21.83 -15.81
C ALA A 85 29.61 -20.36 -16.15
N PHE A 86 30.80 -20.06 -16.69
CA PHE A 86 31.14 -18.73 -17.23
C PHE A 86 32.41 -18.82 -18.08
N ASP A 87 32.59 -17.82 -18.97
CA ASP A 87 33.85 -17.56 -19.68
C ASP A 87 34.56 -16.38 -19.02
N ALA A 88 35.83 -16.52 -18.66
CA ALA A 88 36.54 -15.42 -17.98
C ALA A 88 37.99 -15.32 -18.44
N SER A 89 38.53 -14.11 -18.33
CA SER A 89 39.94 -13.79 -18.59
C SER A 89 40.46 -12.76 -17.59
N GLY A 90 41.79 -12.76 -17.41
CA GLY A 90 42.51 -11.80 -16.60
C GLY A 90 43.72 -11.21 -17.33
N SER A 91 43.99 -9.93 -17.20
CA SER A 91 45.18 -9.28 -17.76
C SER A 91 46.49 -9.80 -17.15
N ALA A 92 46.41 -10.59 -16.08
CA ALA A 92 47.51 -11.28 -15.42
C ALA A 92 46.99 -12.59 -14.79
N ALA A 93 47.91 -13.54 -14.52
CA ALA A 93 47.56 -14.78 -13.81
C ALA A 93 47.15 -14.46 -12.36
N LYS A 94 45.84 -14.33 -12.14
CA LYS A 94 45.23 -14.02 -10.84
C LYS A 94 44.16 -15.04 -10.48
N SER A 95 44.13 -15.44 -9.21
CA SER A 95 43.07 -16.32 -8.72
C SER A 95 41.83 -15.48 -8.43
N VAL A 96 40.67 -15.91 -8.93
CA VAL A 96 39.33 -15.37 -8.64
C VAL A 96 38.60 -16.33 -7.75
N ARG A 97 37.90 -15.86 -6.73
CA ARG A 97 36.97 -16.69 -5.97
C ARG A 97 35.57 -16.52 -6.57
N ALA A 98 35.13 -17.51 -7.37
CA ALA A 98 33.77 -17.55 -7.91
C ALA A 98 32.87 -18.27 -6.92
N VAL A 99 31.78 -17.63 -6.50
CA VAL A 99 30.87 -18.10 -5.45
C VAL A 99 29.43 -18.08 -5.88
N VAL A 100 28.64 -19.03 -5.33
CA VAL A 100 27.19 -19.00 -5.28
C VAL A 100 26.78 -19.13 -3.81
N GLY A 101 25.95 -18.21 -3.28
CA GLY A 101 25.58 -18.22 -1.87
C GLY A 101 24.63 -17.08 -1.53
N LEU A 102 24.50 -16.70 -0.25
CA LEU A 102 23.65 -15.59 0.19
C LEU A 102 24.23 -14.23 -0.19
N ALA A 103 23.36 -13.33 -0.66
CA ALA A 103 23.69 -11.94 -0.93
C ALA A 103 23.62 -11.05 0.32
N VAL A 104 23.09 -11.57 1.43
CA VAL A 104 22.83 -10.88 2.70
C VAL A 104 23.51 -11.58 3.87
N ASP A 105 23.63 -10.91 5.01
CA ASP A 105 24.15 -11.50 6.24
C ASP A 105 23.38 -12.79 6.59
N PRO A 106 24.11 -13.90 6.92
CA PRO A 106 25.53 -14.05 7.20
C PRO A 106 26.44 -14.30 5.97
N TYR A 107 25.99 -14.09 4.73
CA TYR A 107 26.75 -14.27 3.49
C TYR A 107 27.28 -15.72 3.29
N ASP A 108 26.47 -16.69 3.70
CA ASP A 108 26.82 -18.11 3.59
C ASP A 108 27.13 -18.49 2.14
N THR A 109 28.24 -19.24 1.96
CA THR A 109 28.65 -19.74 0.66
C THR A 109 28.14 -21.17 0.49
N TYR A 110 27.35 -21.42 -0.55
CA TYR A 110 26.85 -22.77 -0.89
C TYR A 110 27.75 -23.50 -1.87
N PHE A 111 28.44 -22.72 -2.70
CA PHE A 111 29.44 -23.24 -3.66
C PHE A 111 30.55 -22.22 -3.86
N GLU A 112 31.81 -22.72 -3.99
CA GLU A 112 32.94 -21.87 -4.36
C GLU A 112 33.97 -22.64 -5.17
N GLN A 113 34.62 -21.92 -6.10
CA GLN A 113 35.80 -22.34 -6.80
C GLN A 113 36.77 -21.17 -6.96
N SER A 114 38.07 -21.48 -7.08
CA SER A 114 39.12 -20.46 -7.17
C SER A 114 40.02 -20.66 -8.39
N PRO A 115 39.49 -20.51 -9.62
CA PRO A 115 40.31 -20.66 -10.82
C PRO A 115 41.39 -19.57 -10.91
N VAL A 116 42.50 -19.91 -11.51
CA VAL A 116 43.57 -18.97 -11.90
C VAL A 116 43.33 -18.56 -13.35
N LEU A 117 43.09 -17.29 -13.58
CA LEU A 117 42.76 -16.73 -14.87
C LEU A 117 44.02 -16.40 -15.69
N GLY A 118 43.87 -16.34 -17.00
CA GLY A 118 44.85 -15.89 -17.99
C GLY A 118 44.12 -15.44 -19.25
N GLU A 119 44.38 -16.12 -20.39
CA GLU A 119 43.57 -15.98 -21.60
C GLU A 119 42.12 -16.40 -21.32
N THR A 120 41.19 -15.98 -22.19
CA THR A 120 39.76 -16.34 -22.03
C THR A 120 39.59 -17.86 -22.02
N GLN A 121 38.94 -18.36 -20.98
CA GLN A 121 38.73 -19.78 -20.75
C GLN A 121 37.34 -20.03 -20.20
N HIS A 122 36.73 -21.15 -20.62
CA HIS A 122 35.44 -21.60 -20.07
C HIS A 122 35.66 -22.37 -18.78
N TYR A 123 34.79 -22.09 -17.79
CA TYR A 123 34.73 -22.77 -16.49
C TYR A 123 33.34 -23.31 -16.26
N GLU A 124 33.23 -24.55 -15.78
CA GLU A 124 31.94 -25.18 -15.47
C GLU A 124 32.07 -26.14 -14.30
N TRP A 125 31.11 -26.10 -13.37
CA TRP A 125 31.00 -27.02 -12.24
C TRP A 125 29.53 -27.29 -11.91
N THR A 126 29.33 -28.43 -11.21
CA THR A 126 28.03 -28.77 -10.64
C THR A 126 28.11 -28.80 -9.13
N PHE A 127 27.03 -28.41 -8.46
CA PHE A 127 26.89 -28.47 -6.99
C PHE A 127 25.45 -28.72 -6.60
N THR A 128 25.23 -29.15 -5.35
CA THR A 128 23.90 -29.25 -4.74
C THR A 128 23.76 -28.13 -3.75
N ALA A 129 22.64 -27.33 -3.81
CA ALA A 129 22.42 -26.24 -2.89
C ALA A 129 22.14 -26.75 -1.46
N ALA A 130 22.86 -26.20 -0.47
CA ALA A 130 22.75 -26.61 0.92
C ALA A 130 21.49 -26.08 1.63
N ALA A 131 20.95 -24.95 1.16
CA ALA A 131 19.74 -24.33 1.70
C ALA A 131 18.94 -23.63 0.59
N SER A 132 17.66 -23.38 0.85
CA SER A 132 16.80 -22.56 -0.03
C SER A 132 16.94 -21.09 0.30
N THR A 133 16.95 -20.24 -0.73
CA THR A 133 16.94 -18.78 -0.59
C THR A 133 16.45 -18.13 -1.88
N ALA A 134 15.71 -17.03 -1.78
CA ALA A 134 15.42 -16.09 -2.87
C ALA A 134 16.41 -14.89 -2.87
N GLN A 135 17.32 -14.84 -1.90
CA GLN A 135 18.33 -13.78 -1.74
C GLN A 135 19.73 -14.33 -2.05
N GLY A 136 19.84 -15.19 -3.07
CA GLY A 136 21.08 -15.72 -3.53
C GLY A 136 21.86 -14.73 -4.39
N GLN A 137 23.15 -15.01 -4.58
CA GLN A 137 24.01 -14.30 -5.52
C GLN A 137 24.94 -15.26 -6.27
N VAL A 138 25.30 -14.85 -7.48
CA VAL A 138 26.50 -15.27 -8.17
C VAL A 138 27.52 -14.14 -8.06
N ALA A 139 28.71 -14.41 -7.56
CA ALA A 139 29.70 -13.36 -7.35
C ALA A 139 31.15 -13.83 -7.68
N PHE A 140 31.90 -12.90 -8.27
CA PHE A 140 33.34 -13.04 -8.53
C PHE A 140 34.07 -12.11 -7.57
N GLN A 141 34.72 -12.66 -6.57
CA GLN A 141 35.51 -11.94 -5.59
C GLN A 141 36.95 -11.81 -6.10
N LEU A 142 37.37 -10.61 -6.44
CA LEU A 142 38.51 -10.25 -7.26
C LEU A 142 39.68 -9.61 -6.49
N GLY A 143 39.43 -9.12 -5.28
CA GLY A 143 40.41 -8.43 -4.42
C GLY A 143 41.54 -9.31 -3.93
N GLY A 144 42.36 -8.81 -3.00
CA GLY A 144 43.49 -9.50 -2.40
C GLY A 144 44.74 -9.57 -3.30
N SER A 145 44.90 -8.63 -4.25
CA SER A 145 46.08 -8.47 -5.08
C SER A 145 46.81 -7.18 -4.75
N PRO A 146 48.15 -7.18 -4.63
CA PRO A 146 48.94 -5.97 -4.46
C PRO A 146 48.93 -5.06 -5.69
N ASP A 147 48.81 -5.66 -6.89
CA ASP A 147 48.83 -4.92 -8.15
C ASP A 147 47.45 -4.86 -8.79
N PRO A 148 47.12 -3.74 -9.47
CA PRO A 148 45.89 -3.63 -10.23
C PRO A 148 45.92 -4.58 -11.44
N TRP A 149 44.73 -5.04 -11.86
CA TRP A 149 44.57 -5.92 -13.00
C TRP A 149 43.16 -5.81 -13.58
N ARG A 150 42.97 -6.31 -14.81
CA ARG A 150 41.67 -6.30 -15.47
C ARG A 150 41.04 -7.67 -15.47
N PHE A 151 39.76 -7.75 -15.09
CA PHE A 151 38.92 -8.95 -15.16
C PHE A 151 37.84 -8.74 -16.20
N CYS A 152 37.63 -9.72 -17.06
CA CYS A 152 36.47 -9.76 -17.98
C CYS A 152 35.77 -11.10 -17.85
N VAL A 153 34.43 -11.08 -17.93
CA VAL A 153 33.57 -12.26 -17.84
C VAL A 153 32.45 -12.18 -18.87
N ASP A 154 32.02 -13.33 -19.35
CA ASP A 154 30.92 -13.50 -20.30
C ASP A 154 30.23 -14.84 -20.08
N ASN A 155 29.07 -15.05 -20.71
CA ASN A 155 28.30 -16.29 -20.67
C ASN A 155 28.10 -16.82 -19.23
N VAL A 156 27.88 -15.96 -18.26
CA VAL A 156 27.61 -16.37 -16.89
C VAL A 156 26.26 -17.07 -16.84
N SER A 157 26.26 -18.30 -16.36
CA SER A 157 25.08 -19.16 -16.35
C SER A 157 25.02 -19.95 -15.04
N LEU A 158 23.86 -20.02 -14.46
CA LEU A 158 23.55 -20.89 -13.33
C LEU A 158 22.25 -21.63 -13.63
N VAL A 159 22.39 -22.83 -14.17
CA VAL A 159 21.26 -23.65 -14.62
C VAL A 159 20.94 -24.70 -13.58
N GLY A 160 19.70 -24.82 -13.18
CA GLY A 160 19.21 -25.82 -12.23
C GLY A 160 18.07 -25.30 -11.35
N GLY A 161 17.69 -26.10 -10.35
CA GLY A 161 16.56 -25.79 -9.49
C GLY A 161 15.20 -26.13 -10.10
N VAL A 162 14.16 -25.78 -9.41
CA VAL A 162 12.78 -25.94 -9.88
C VAL A 162 12.39 -24.66 -10.61
N PRO A 163 11.67 -24.72 -11.75
CA PRO A 163 11.13 -23.50 -12.35
C PRO A 163 10.38 -22.71 -11.29
N PRO A 164 10.55 -21.37 -11.20
CA PRO A 164 9.76 -20.59 -10.29
C PRO A 164 8.28 -20.89 -10.55
N GLU A 165 7.54 -21.18 -9.47
CA GLU A 165 6.11 -21.43 -9.57
C GLU A 165 5.45 -20.17 -10.11
N VAL A 166 4.93 -20.24 -11.32
CA VAL A 166 4.17 -19.12 -11.89
C VAL A 166 2.93 -18.93 -11.02
N TYR A 167 2.89 -17.83 -10.27
CA TYR A 167 1.73 -17.51 -9.45
C TYR A 167 0.53 -17.22 -10.36
N GLU A 168 -0.45 -18.09 -10.33
CA GLU A 168 -1.75 -17.87 -10.98
C GLU A 168 -2.79 -17.62 -9.89
N PRO A 169 -3.32 -16.40 -9.77
CA PRO A 169 -4.32 -16.09 -8.75
C PRO A 169 -5.62 -16.87 -9.02
N ASP A 170 -6.18 -17.52 -7.99
CA ASP A 170 -7.52 -18.06 -8.06
C ASP A 170 -8.55 -16.92 -8.10
N THR A 171 -8.98 -16.59 -9.29
CA THR A 171 -9.99 -15.55 -9.50
C THR A 171 -11.43 -16.06 -9.39
N GLY A 172 -11.64 -17.36 -9.14
CA GLY A 172 -12.98 -17.97 -9.02
C GLY A 172 -13.88 -17.73 -10.24
N PRO A 173 -15.21 -17.63 -10.04
CA PRO A 173 -16.15 -17.47 -11.15
C PRO A 173 -15.88 -16.24 -12.01
N ARG A 174 -16.03 -16.37 -13.33
CA ARG A 174 -15.81 -15.29 -14.30
C ARG A 174 -16.84 -14.14 -14.26
N VAL A 175 -17.91 -14.27 -13.50
CA VAL A 175 -18.88 -13.21 -13.25
C VAL A 175 -18.51 -12.46 -11.97
N ARG A 176 -17.99 -11.26 -12.12
CA ARG A 176 -17.47 -10.41 -11.04
C ARG A 176 -18.58 -9.49 -10.52
N VAL A 177 -18.86 -9.56 -9.23
CA VAL A 177 -19.93 -8.78 -8.56
C VAL A 177 -19.39 -8.11 -7.29
N ASN A 178 -20.09 -7.11 -6.79
CA ASN A 178 -19.97 -6.70 -5.40
C ASN A 178 -20.48 -7.87 -4.53
N GLN A 179 -19.58 -8.53 -3.81
CA GLN A 179 -19.86 -9.72 -3.00
C GLN A 179 -20.55 -9.39 -1.67
N VAL A 180 -20.75 -8.12 -1.36
CA VAL A 180 -21.42 -7.67 -0.13
C VAL A 180 -22.87 -7.36 -0.46
N ALA A 181 -23.13 -6.22 -1.09
CA ALA A 181 -24.50 -5.86 -1.42
C ALA A 181 -24.60 -4.71 -2.42
N TYR A 182 -25.77 -4.64 -3.08
CA TYR A 182 -26.23 -3.48 -3.85
C TYR A 182 -27.41 -2.82 -3.15
N LEU A 183 -27.49 -1.48 -3.25
CA LEU A 183 -28.66 -0.75 -2.79
C LEU A 183 -29.86 -0.97 -3.75
N PRO A 184 -31.09 -1.11 -3.26
CA PRO A 184 -32.27 -1.33 -4.12
C PRO A 184 -32.50 -0.22 -5.15
N SER A 185 -32.18 1.03 -4.79
CA SER A 185 -32.36 2.23 -5.63
C SER A 185 -31.12 2.64 -6.42
N GLY A 186 -29.94 2.02 -6.17
CA GLY A 186 -28.68 2.34 -6.83
C GLY A 186 -28.43 1.58 -8.13
N PRO A 187 -27.33 1.89 -8.82
CA PRO A 187 -26.83 1.09 -9.92
C PRO A 187 -26.46 -0.31 -9.43
N LYS A 188 -26.61 -1.30 -10.30
CA LYS A 188 -26.23 -2.69 -10.06
C LYS A 188 -25.60 -3.22 -11.33
N VAL A 189 -24.27 -3.32 -11.33
CA VAL A 189 -23.50 -3.71 -12.51
C VAL A 189 -22.50 -4.79 -12.13
N ALA A 190 -22.42 -5.82 -12.95
CA ALA A 190 -21.40 -6.86 -12.88
C ALA A 190 -20.46 -6.79 -14.08
N THR A 191 -19.28 -7.39 -13.95
CA THR A 191 -18.34 -7.58 -15.05
C THR A 191 -18.19 -9.06 -15.32
N LEU A 192 -18.40 -9.49 -16.58
CA LEU A 192 -18.21 -10.86 -17.04
C LEU A 192 -16.89 -10.93 -17.82
N VAL A 193 -15.98 -11.79 -17.41
CA VAL A 193 -14.78 -12.17 -18.18
C VAL A 193 -15.16 -13.28 -19.14
N THR A 194 -14.96 -13.09 -20.45
CA THR A 194 -15.34 -14.05 -21.48
C THR A 194 -14.57 -13.83 -22.77
N GLY A 195 -14.25 -14.90 -23.48
CA GLY A 195 -13.65 -14.80 -24.83
C GLY A 195 -14.64 -14.38 -25.94
N LYS A 196 -15.94 -14.25 -25.63
CA LYS A 196 -16.96 -13.85 -26.60
C LYS A 196 -16.89 -12.37 -26.93
N THR A 197 -17.17 -12.00 -28.18
CA THR A 197 -17.22 -10.62 -28.64
C THR A 197 -18.65 -10.12 -28.91
N THR A 198 -19.63 -11.00 -28.79
CA THR A 198 -21.07 -10.72 -28.96
C THR A 198 -21.79 -10.80 -27.62
N PRO A 199 -22.93 -10.09 -27.44
CA PRO A 199 -23.71 -10.15 -26.21
C PRO A 199 -24.00 -11.57 -25.74
N VAL A 200 -23.90 -11.83 -24.43
CA VAL A 200 -24.14 -13.10 -23.77
C VAL A 200 -25.38 -12.98 -22.89
N ALA A 201 -26.24 -13.97 -22.95
CA ALA A 201 -27.44 -14.05 -22.10
C ALA A 201 -27.01 -14.20 -20.63
N TRP A 202 -27.69 -13.48 -19.74
CA TRP A 202 -27.50 -13.59 -18.28
C TRP A 202 -28.84 -13.76 -17.56
N ARG A 203 -28.77 -14.34 -16.37
CA ARG A 203 -29.90 -14.55 -15.48
C ARG A 203 -29.55 -14.23 -14.04
N LEU A 204 -30.33 -13.39 -13.39
CA LEU A 204 -30.30 -13.14 -11.96
C LEU A 204 -31.29 -14.03 -11.23
N ALA A 205 -30.84 -14.77 -10.24
CA ALA A 205 -31.68 -15.61 -9.39
C ALA A 205 -31.60 -15.19 -7.92
N ASP A 206 -32.67 -15.38 -7.16
CA ASP A 206 -32.62 -15.26 -5.69
C ASP A 206 -32.10 -16.55 -5.05
N LYS A 207 -31.92 -16.55 -3.72
CA LYS A 207 -31.46 -17.71 -2.94
C LYS A 207 -32.24 -18.99 -3.14
N SER A 208 -33.51 -18.92 -3.57
CA SER A 208 -34.35 -20.11 -3.89
C SER A 208 -34.17 -20.60 -5.33
N GLY A 209 -33.29 -19.96 -6.12
CA GLY A 209 -33.08 -20.26 -7.54
C GLY A 209 -34.12 -19.66 -8.48
N ARG A 210 -35.09 -18.86 -7.96
CA ARG A 210 -36.13 -18.23 -8.79
C ARG A 210 -35.54 -17.05 -9.56
N THR A 211 -35.74 -17.04 -10.88
CA THR A 211 -35.35 -15.94 -11.76
C THR A 211 -36.03 -14.63 -11.35
N ARG A 212 -35.24 -13.59 -11.21
CA ARG A 212 -35.66 -12.22 -10.84
C ARG A 212 -35.50 -11.25 -12.00
N ALA A 213 -34.51 -11.47 -12.85
CA ALA A 213 -34.29 -10.74 -14.07
C ALA A 213 -33.42 -11.58 -15.03
N GLU A 214 -33.48 -11.25 -16.29
CA GLU A 214 -32.63 -11.79 -17.34
C GLU A 214 -32.39 -10.72 -18.42
N GLY A 215 -31.37 -10.89 -19.26
CA GLY A 215 -31.03 -9.94 -20.30
C GLY A 215 -29.79 -10.33 -21.08
N GLN A 216 -29.20 -9.37 -21.76
CA GLN A 216 -27.98 -9.52 -22.55
C GLN A 216 -26.87 -8.64 -22.00
N SER A 217 -25.64 -9.18 -21.93
CA SER A 217 -24.46 -8.42 -21.57
C SER A 217 -24.06 -7.45 -22.68
N LYS A 218 -23.26 -6.44 -22.32
CA LYS A 218 -22.70 -5.47 -23.28
C LYS A 218 -21.19 -5.72 -23.41
N PRO A 219 -20.68 -6.13 -24.58
CA PRO A 219 -19.25 -6.25 -24.82
C PRO A 219 -18.52 -4.93 -24.62
N ARG A 220 -17.33 -4.97 -23.99
CA ARG A 220 -16.46 -3.83 -23.73
C ARG A 220 -15.09 -3.98 -24.39
N GLY A 221 -14.75 -5.19 -24.88
CA GLY A 221 -13.43 -5.52 -25.43
C GLY A 221 -12.41 -5.85 -24.34
N VAL A 222 -11.15 -5.80 -24.71
CA VAL A 222 -10.05 -6.04 -23.77
C VAL A 222 -9.90 -4.84 -22.85
N ASP A 223 -9.97 -5.08 -21.54
CA ASP A 223 -9.72 -4.08 -20.51
C ASP A 223 -8.20 -3.96 -20.26
N VAL A 224 -7.66 -2.76 -20.40
CA VAL A 224 -6.21 -2.52 -20.26
C VAL A 224 -5.70 -2.77 -18.83
N SER A 225 -6.58 -2.61 -17.82
CA SER A 225 -6.19 -2.76 -16.42
C SER A 225 -6.11 -4.22 -15.95
N SER A 226 -6.69 -5.15 -16.71
CA SER A 226 -6.63 -6.59 -16.41
C SER A 226 -6.06 -7.43 -17.57
N GLY A 227 -6.01 -6.89 -18.78
CA GLY A 227 -5.66 -7.67 -19.98
C GLY A 227 -6.76 -8.63 -20.44
N GLU A 228 -7.91 -8.68 -19.75
CA GLU A 228 -9.01 -9.61 -20.02
C GLU A 228 -10.04 -9.02 -20.99
N ASN A 229 -10.64 -9.85 -21.85
CA ASN A 229 -11.82 -9.47 -22.61
C ASN A 229 -13.06 -9.54 -21.73
N VAL A 230 -13.79 -8.41 -21.61
CA VAL A 230 -14.87 -8.29 -20.61
C VAL A 230 -16.15 -7.72 -21.21
N HIS A 231 -17.27 -8.10 -20.59
CA HIS A 231 -18.61 -7.53 -20.81
C HIS A 231 -19.12 -6.91 -19.53
N THR A 232 -19.99 -5.91 -19.63
CA THR A 232 -20.77 -5.41 -18.49
C THR A 232 -22.18 -6.00 -18.51
N ILE A 233 -22.72 -6.32 -17.33
CA ILE A 233 -24.07 -6.79 -17.09
C ILE A 233 -24.75 -5.76 -16.20
N ASP A 234 -25.79 -5.09 -16.72
CA ASP A 234 -26.57 -4.10 -15.97
C ASP A 234 -27.91 -4.69 -15.56
N PHE A 235 -28.11 -4.82 -14.25
CA PHE A 235 -29.37 -5.27 -13.64
C PHE A 235 -29.95 -4.21 -12.68
N SER A 236 -29.64 -2.92 -12.90
CA SER A 236 -30.08 -1.78 -12.07
C SER A 236 -31.60 -1.65 -11.98
N ALA A 237 -32.33 -2.16 -12.97
CA ALA A 237 -33.78 -2.17 -12.97
C ALA A 237 -34.40 -3.04 -11.86
N VAL A 238 -33.64 -3.99 -11.30
CA VAL A 238 -34.10 -4.87 -10.23
C VAL A 238 -34.23 -4.08 -8.92
N LYS A 239 -35.44 -4.01 -8.38
CA LYS A 239 -35.76 -3.36 -7.10
C LYS A 239 -36.08 -4.36 -5.98
N ALA A 240 -36.03 -5.67 -6.30
CA ALA A 240 -36.24 -6.72 -5.32
C ALA A 240 -35.20 -6.65 -4.21
N LYS A 241 -35.65 -6.80 -2.95
CA LYS A 241 -34.78 -6.92 -1.78
C LYS A 241 -34.64 -8.39 -1.40
N GLY A 242 -33.51 -8.76 -0.81
CA GLY A 242 -33.23 -10.10 -0.32
C GLY A 242 -31.75 -10.38 -0.17
N THR A 243 -31.42 -11.59 0.21
CA THR A 243 -30.05 -12.07 0.43
C THR A 243 -29.71 -13.22 -0.51
N GLY A 244 -28.41 -13.38 -0.79
CA GLY A 244 -27.90 -14.52 -1.55
C GLY A 244 -28.35 -14.55 -3.00
N PHE A 245 -28.46 -13.41 -3.67
CA PHE A 245 -28.65 -13.37 -5.12
C PHE A 245 -27.40 -13.87 -5.84
N THR A 246 -27.58 -14.50 -6.98
CA THR A 246 -26.52 -14.92 -7.89
C THR A 246 -26.83 -14.52 -9.32
N LEU A 247 -25.77 -14.22 -10.08
CA LEU A 247 -25.83 -13.86 -11.50
C LEU A 247 -25.14 -14.95 -12.33
N THR A 248 -25.87 -15.55 -13.26
CA THR A 248 -25.33 -16.58 -14.16
C THR A 248 -25.19 -16.01 -15.57
N ALA A 249 -24.02 -16.18 -16.18
CA ALA A 249 -23.73 -15.79 -17.56
C ALA A 249 -22.57 -16.65 -18.11
N ASP A 250 -22.63 -17.01 -19.40
CA ASP A 250 -21.60 -17.81 -20.08
C ASP A 250 -21.22 -19.12 -19.35
N GLY A 251 -22.21 -19.78 -18.75
CA GLY A 251 -22.02 -21.03 -18.00
C GLY A 251 -21.46 -20.86 -16.58
N GLU A 252 -21.13 -19.65 -16.16
CA GLU A 252 -20.55 -19.30 -14.86
C GLU A 252 -21.59 -18.64 -13.95
N THR A 253 -21.49 -18.89 -12.65
CA THR A 253 -22.35 -18.26 -11.64
C THR A 253 -21.51 -17.46 -10.67
N SER A 254 -21.87 -16.20 -10.45
CA SER A 254 -21.17 -15.29 -9.55
C SER A 254 -21.15 -15.80 -8.10
N ARG A 255 -20.26 -15.24 -7.29
CA ARG A 255 -20.40 -15.28 -5.83
C ARG A 255 -21.73 -14.67 -5.41
N PRO A 256 -22.30 -15.10 -4.26
CA PRO A 256 -23.57 -14.55 -3.78
C PRO A 256 -23.40 -13.10 -3.30
N PHE A 257 -24.49 -12.34 -3.41
CA PHE A 257 -24.58 -10.96 -2.92
C PHE A 257 -25.99 -10.63 -2.44
N ASP A 258 -26.12 -9.54 -1.71
CA ASP A 258 -27.39 -9.08 -1.20
C ASP A 258 -27.91 -7.85 -2.00
N ILE A 259 -29.22 -7.62 -1.96
CA ILE A 259 -29.83 -6.37 -2.37
C ILE A 259 -30.62 -5.85 -1.17
N THR A 260 -30.06 -4.88 -0.46
CA THR A 260 -30.61 -4.36 0.80
C THR A 260 -30.25 -2.90 1.02
N ALA A 261 -31.10 -2.16 1.77
CA ALA A 261 -30.82 -0.77 2.14
C ALA A 261 -29.80 -0.66 3.27
N ASP A 262 -29.68 -1.70 4.11
CA ASP A 262 -28.87 -1.66 5.35
C ASP A 262 -27.45 -2.23 5.14
N ALA A 263 -27.04 -2.40 3.88
CA ALA A 263 -25.79 -3.08 3.51
C ALA A 263 -24.53 -2.58 4.23
N TYR A 264 -24.45 -1.28 4.43
CA TYR A 264 -23.17 -0.64 4.81
C TYR A 264 -23.15 -0.06 6.22
N ALA A 265 -24.24 -0.20 6.99
CA ALA A 265 -24.28 0.30 8.37
C ALA A 265 -23.26 -0.40 9.29
N LYS A 266 -23.08 -1.72 9.09
CA LYS A 266 -22.07 -2.49 9.81
C LYS A 266 -20.66 -2.13 9.35
N LEU A 267 -20.42 -2.02 8.05
CA LEU A 267 -19.13 -1.62 7.48
C LEU A 267 -18.63 -0.29 8.06
N ARG A 268 -19.50 0.73 8.11
CA ARG A 268 -19.18 2.02 8.73
C ARG A 268 -18.63 1.86 10.13
N THR A 269 -19.27 1.04 10.95
CA THR A 269 -18.86 0.85 12.35
C THR A 269 -17.57 0.06 12.43
N ASP A 270 -17.40 -0.98 11.62
CA ASP A 270 -16.21 -1.84 11.65
C ASP A 270 -14.96 -1.08 11.12
N ALA A 271 -15.09 -0.33 10.04
CA ALA A 271 -14.00 0.51 9.52
C ALA A 271 -13.54 1.57 10.53
N LEU A 272 -14.47 2.19 11.28
CA LEU A 272 -14.12 3.14 12.34
C LEU A 272 -13.48 2.47 13.56
N LYS A 273 -13.82 1.20 13.85
CA LYS A 273 -13.24 0.44 14.97
C LYS A 273 -11.79 0.06 14.75
N PHE A 274 -11.30 0.07 13.53
CA PHE A 274 -9.90 -0.19 13.18
C PHE A 274 -8.94 0.68 14.00
N TYR A 275 -9.23 1.97 14.16
CA TYR A 275 -8.33 2.94 14.80
C TYR A 275 -8.03 2.64 16.26
N TYR A 276 -9.00 2.16 17.05
CA TYR A 276 -8.73 1.78 18.44
C TYR A 276 -7.66 0.69 18.54
N THR A 277 -7.65 -0.27 17.63
CA THR A 277 -6.67 -1.34 17.64
C THR A 277 -5.27 -0.90 17.19
N GLN A 278 -5.15 0.27 16.53
CA GLN A 278 -3.88 0.90 16.14
C GLN A 278 -3.30 1.82 17.23
N ARG A 279 -4.00 2.08 18.33
CA ARG A 279 -3.52 2.99 19.38
C ARG A 279 -2.18 2.53 19.97
N SER A 280 -1.21 3.45 19.99
CA SER A 280 0.05 3.33 20.74
C SER A 280 -0.12 3.83 22.18
N GLY A 281 0.70 3.33 23.11
CA GLY A 281 0.75 3.85 24.48
C GLY A 281 -0.40 3.42 25.40
N ILE A 282 -1.26 2.50 24.96
CA ILE A 282 -2.38 1.94 25.73
C ILE A 282 -2.52 0.43 25.46
N ALA A 283 -2.99 -0.32 26.45
CA ALA A 283 -3.45 -1.68 26.23
C ALA A 283 -4.73 -1.69 25.38
N ILE A 284 -4.84 -2.61 24.45
CA ILE A 284 -6.11 -2.89 23.78
C ILE A 284 -6.88 -3.88 24.64
N ASP A 285 -8.05 -3.45 25.12
CA ASP A 285 -8.87 -4.23 26.04
C ASP A 285 -9.60 -5.35 25.27
N GLU A 286 -9.37 -6.60 25.69
CA GLU A 286 -10.03 -7.78 25.13
C GLU A 286 -11.57 -7.70 25.25
N ALA A 287 -12.10 -7.09 26.30
CA ALA A 287 -13.55 -6.91 26.46
C ALA A 287 -14.16 -5.92 25.45
N LEU A 288 -13.38 -4.96 24.96
CA LEU A 288 -13.79 -3.99 23.97
C LEU A 288 -13.53 -4.49 22.53
N ARG A 289 -12.51 -5.33 22.35
CA ARG A 289 -12.09 -5.91 21.06
C ARG A 289 -11.73 -7.39 21.22
N PRO A 290 -12.72 -8.27 21.30
CA PRO A 290 -12.47 -9.71 21.46
C PRO A 290 -11.56 -10.26 20.37
N GLY A 291 -10.49 -10.95 20.78
CA GLY A 291 -9.47 -11.51 19.91
C GLY A 291 -8.35 -10.54 19.50
N TYR A 292 -8.39 -9.30 19.99
CA TYR A 292 -7.38 -8.26 19.67
C TYR A 292 -6.72 -7.67 20.93
N GLY A 293 -6.99 -8.23 22.10
CA GLY A 293 -6.40 -7.76 23.35
C GLY A 293 -4.88 -7.86 23.31
N ARG A 294 -4.19 -6.79 23.73
CA ARG A 294 -2.74 -6.76 23.83
C ARG A 294 -2.28 -5.78 24.91
N PRO A 295 -1.10 -6.02 25.56
CA PRO A 295 -0.49 -5.03 26.44
C PRO A 295 -0.20 -3.71 25.73
N ALA A 296 -0.02 -2.64 26.52
CA ALA A 296 0.40 -1.34 26.00
C ALA A 296 1.82 -1.44 25.40
N GLY A 297 1.98 -0.98 24.17
CA GLY A 297 3.27 -0.85 23.51
C GLY A 297 3.89 0.53 23.74
N HIS A 298 5.22 0.62 23.74
CA HIS A 298 6.01 1.86 23.83
C HIS A 298 5.72 2.69 25.11
N VAL A 299 5.71 1.99 26.28
CA VAL A 299 5.41 2.58 27.59
C VAL A 299 6.54 2.41 28.63
N ASP A 300 7.78 2.31 28.19
CA ASP A 300 8.99 2.15 29.04
C ASP A 300 8.98 0.88 29.91
N VAL A 301 8.37 -0.20 29.42
CA VAL A 301 8.39 -1.54 30.07
C VAL A 301 9.23 -2.47 29.20
N ALA A 302 10.37 -2.94 29.73
CA ALA A 302 11.29 -3.81 29.00
C ALA A 302 10.61 -5.04 28.36
N PRO A 303 11.00 -5.44 27.14
CA PRO A 303 12.13 -4.96 26.32
C PRO A 303 11.87 -3.61 25.62
N ASN A 304 10.67 -3.11 25.71
CA ASN A 304 10.12 -1.99 24.99
C ASN A 304 10.68 -0.66 25.49
N GLN A 305 11.13 0.21 24.58
CA GLN A 305 11.48 1.58 24.91
C GLN A 305 10.28 2.48 24.66
N GLY A 306 9.99 3.38 25.59
CA GLY A 306 8.75 4.13 25.57
C GLY A 306 8.82 5.42 24.76
N ASP A 307 7.63 5.88 24.38
CA ASP A 307 7.44 7.16 23.72
C ASP A 307 7.34 8.35 24.71
N GLY A 308 7.65 8.12 26.02
CA GLY A 308 7.54 9.15 27.07
C GLY A 308 8.71 10.13 27.14
N ASN A 309 9.85 9.78 26.58
CA ASN A 309 11.07 10.60 26.61
C ASN A 309 11.98 10.29 25.42
N VAL A 310 11.47 10.51 24.22
CA VAL A 310 12.13 10.11 22.97
C VAL A 310 13.23 11.13 22.59
N PRO A 311 14.47 10.69 22.38
CA PRO A 311 15.55 11.54 21.88
C PRO A 311 15.35 11.81 20.38
N CYS A 312 16.01 12.84 19.88
CA CYS A 312 16.14 13.02 18.45
C CYS A 312 17.17 12.06 17.85
N GLN A 313 17.01 11.76 16.58
CA GLN A 313 18.04 11.20 15.73
C GLN A 313 19.35 12.02 15.86
N ALA A 314 20.49 11.36 15.76
CA ALA A 314 21.79 12.00 15.97
C ALA A 314 21.99 13.27 15.14
N GLY A 315 22.27 14.38 15.81
CA GLY A 315 22.50 15.68 15.16
C GLY A 315 21.24 16.48 14.80
N VAL A 316 20.05 15.96 15.07
CA VAL A 316 18.77 16.63 14.73
C VAL A 316 18.36 17.65 15.80
N CYS A 317 18.47 17.30 17.08
CA CYS A 317 18.15 18.22 18.18
C CYS A 317 18.93 17.88 19.48
N ASP A 318 18.77 18.70 20.52
CA ASP A 318 19.42 18.57 21.83
C ASP A 318 18.42 18.35 22.97
N TYR A 319 17.22 17.88 22.66
CA TYR A 319 16.13 17.66 23.62
C TYR A 319 15.39 16.35 23.33
N ASN A 320 14.60 15.92 24.30
CA ASN A 320 13.68 14.79 24.18
C ASN A 320 12.24 15.30 24.23
N LEU A 321 11.28 14.54 23.66
CA LEU A 321 9.86 14.83 23.75
C LEU A 321 9.08 13.63 24.35
N ASP A 322 8.01 13.96 25.07
CA ASP A 322 6.93 13.00 25.38
C ASP A 322 5.95 12.99 24.20
N VAL A 323 6.01 11.95 23.39
CA VAL A 323 5.19 11.75 22.20
C VAL A 323 4.31 10.50 22.31
N ARG A 324 3.95 10.11 23.55
CA ARG A 324 3.01 9.01 23.83
C ARG A 324 1.64 9.27 23.21
N GLY A 325 0.96 8.20 22.86
CA GLY A 325 -0.34 8.21 22.18
C GLY A 325 -0.20 8.14 20.66
N GLY A 326 -1.26 8.46 19.97
CA GLY A 326 -1.35 8.34 18.52
C GLY A 326 -1.60 6.91 18.04
N TRP A 327 -1.70 6.76 16.73
CA TRP A 327 -1.87 5.47 16.09
C TRP A 327 -0.55 4.99 15.49
N TYR A 328 -0.27 3.69 15.59
CA TYR A 328 0.69 3.06 14.68
C TYR A 328 0.17 3.21 13.25
N ASP A 329 1.06 3.55 12.34
CA ASP A 329 0.68 3.96 10.99
C ASP A 329 0.16 2.80 10.15
N ALA A 330 1.00 1.80 9.97
CA ALA A 330 0.78 0.70 9.03
C ALA A 330 1.08 -0.66 9.67
N GLY A 331 1.84 -1.51 9.00
CA GLY A 331 2.32 -2.77 9.53
C GLY A 331 3.51 -2.63 10.48
N ASP A 332 4.10 -1.46 10.60
CA ASP A 332 5.21 -1.12 11.49
C ASP A 332 4.75 -0.43 12.79
N HIS A 333 5.72 -0.09 13.67
CA HIS A 333 5.45 0.63 14.91
C HIS A 333 5.71 2.15 14.81
N GLY A 334 5.91 2.67 13.60
CA GLY A 334 6.09 4.09 13.33
C GLY A 334 4.83 4.91 13.51
N LYS A 335 5.01 6.21 13.78
CA LYS A 335 3.95 7.22 13.84
C LYS A 335 4.38 8.45 13.04
N TYR A 336 3.61 8.81 12.04
CA TYR A 336 3.97 9.80 11.01
C TYR A 336 2.97 10.94 11.01
N VAL A 337 3.45 12.18 11.11
CA VAL A 337 2.56 13.34 11.25
C VAL A 337 1.74 13.57 9.98
N VAL A 338 2.32 13.34 8.79
CA VAL A 338 1.58 13.55 7.53
C VAL A 338 0.49 12.50 7.32
N ASN A 339 0.74 11.23 7.66
CA ASN A 339 -0.27 10.16 7.57
C ASN A 339 -1.34 10.28 8.65
N GLY A 340 -0.93 10.54 9.89
CA GLY A 340 -1.85 10.84 10.99
C GLY A 340 -2.70 12.06 10.67
N GLY A 341 -2.09 13.09 10.08
CA GLY A 341 -2.76 14.33 9.71
C GLY A 341 -3.83 14.14 8.66
N ILE A 342 -3.53 13.50 7.52
CA ILE A 342 -4.56 13.26 6.49
C ILE A 342 -5.68 12.34 7.00
N SER A 343 -5.34 11.32 7.81
CA SER A 343 -6.33 10.43 8.43
C SER A 343 -7.27 11.17 9.36
N VAL A 344 -6.72 12.05 10.20
CA VAL A 344 -7.50 12.92 11.09
C VAL A 344 -8.43 13.83 10.27
N TRP A 345 -7.90 14.47 9.23
CA TRP A 345 -8.71 15.34 8.37
C TRP A 345 -9.89 14.60 7.76
N GLU A 346 -9.65 13.41 7.17
CA GLU A 346 -10.73 12.63 6.55
C GLU A 346 -11.81 12.23 7.54
N LEU A 347 -11.44 11.74 8.72
CA LEU A 347 -12.39 11.33 9.75
C LEU A 347 -13.19 12.53 10.31
N LEU A 348 -12.53 13.68 10.50
CA LEU A 348 -13.20 14.91 10.91
C LEU A 348 -14.09 15.48 9.79
N ASN A 349 -13.67 15.41 8.53
CA ASN A 349 -14.49 15.79 7.38
C ASN A 349 -15.73 14.89 7.28
N ALA A 350 -15.57 13.56 7.41
CA ALA A 350 -16.70 12.64 7.49
C ALA A 350 -17.69 13.01 8.62
N TYR A 351 -17.15 13.37 9.80
CA TYR A 351 -17.95 13.80 10.93
C TYR A 351 -18.76 15.07 10.64
N GLU A 352 -18.17 16.05 9.95
CA GLU A 352 -18.85 17.29 9.55
C GLU A 352 -19.93 17.03 8.49
N ARG A 353 -19.73 16.08 7.56
CA ARG A 353 -20.61 15.78 6.42
C ARG A 353 -21.72 14.78 6.76
N THR A 354 -21.48 13.86 7.70
CA THR A 354 -22.40 12.76 8.02
C THR A 354 -22.94 12.86 9.45
N PRO A 355 -24.06 13.57 9.67
CA PRO A 355 -24.61 13.79 11.03
C PRO A 355 -24.87 12.50 11.81
N GLY A 356 -25.12 11.37 11.12
CA GLY A 356 -25.32 10.06 11.74
C GLY A 356 -24.11 9.56 12.54
N LEU A 357 -22.89 9.99 12.19
CA LEU A 357 -21.66 9.62 12.91
C LEU A 357 -21.62 10.08 14.36
N ARG A 358 -22.38 11.14 14.71
CA ARG A 358 -22.49 11.62 16.10
C ARG A 358 -23.08 10.60 17.07
N LYS A 359 -23.75 9.55 16.55
CA LYS A 359 -24.43 8.53 17.34
C LYS A 359 -23.85 7.13 17.16
N VAL A 360 -22.78 6.98 16.37
CA VAL A 360 -22.14 5.69 16.18
C VAL A 360 -21.32 5.35 17.41
N GLY A 361 -21.71 4.29 18.11
CA GLY A 361 -20.93 3.73 19.22
C GLY A 361 -19.76 2.88 18.67
N LEU A 362 -18.54 3.20 19.09
CA LEU A 362 -17.36 2.46 18.74
C LEU A 362 -16.91 1.48 19.82
N ASN A 363 -17.50 1.56 21.01
CA ASN A 363 -17.15 0.73 22.16
C ASN A 363 -15.64 0.86 22.51
N ILE A 364 -15.20 2.07 22.73
CA ILE A 364 -13.84 2.44 23.14
C ILE A 364 -13.82 2.86 24.61
N PRO A 365 -12.66 2.99 25.28
CA PRO A 365 -12.60 3.34 26.71
C PRO A 365 -13.32 4.63 27.08
N GLU A 366 -13.37 5.59 26.16
CA GLU A 366 -14.00 6.90 26.35
C GLU A 366 -15.52 6.92 26.07
N SER A 367 -16.09 5.79 25.56
CA SER A 367 -17.53 5.74 25.21
C SER A 367 -18.43 6.15 26.40
N GLY A 368 -19.39 7.00 26.11
CA GLY A 368 -20.36 7.49 27.11
C GLY A 368 -19.91 8.73 27.89
N ASN A 369 -18.78 9.35 27.60
CA ASN A 369 -18.30 10.57 28.26
C ASN A 369 -19.01 11.87 27.81
N GLY A 370 -19.97 11.80 26.89
CA GLY A 370 -20.69 12.95 26.34
C GLY A 370 -20.10 13.52 25.06
N THR A 371 -18.91 13.09 24.67
CA THR A 371 -18.30 13.36 23.36
C THR A 371 -18.59 12.17 22.42
N PRO A 372 -18.94 12.38 21.15
CA PRO A 372 -19.08 11.29 20.19
C PRO A 372 -17.83 10.42 20.11
N ASP A 373 -18.00 9.09 20.05
CA ASP A 373 -16.87 8.14 20.08
C ASP A 373 -15.85 8.40 18.97
N LEU A 374 -16.31 8.75 17.76
CA LEU A 374 -15.40 9.12 16.68
C LEU A 374 -14.49 10.30 17.04
N LEU A 375 -15.02 11.30 17.72
CA LEU A 375 -14.20 12.43 18.17
C LEU A 375 -13.25 12.03 19.30
N ASN A 376 -13.66 11.13 20.21
CA ASN A 376 -12.74 10.57 21.20
C ASN A 376 -11.59 9.81 20.54
N GLU A 377 -11.89 9.01 19.51
CA GLU A 377 -10.87 8.26 18.77
C GLU A 377 -9.90 9.19 18.02
N VAL A 378 -10.42 10.15 17.28
CA VAL A 378 -9.60 11.14 16.55
C VAL A 378 -8.78 12.00 17.52
N ARG A 379 -9.29 12.25 18.73
CA ARG A 379 -8.57 12.98 19.78
C ARG A 379 -7.28 12.27 20.20
N TRP A 380 -7.26 10.94 20.18
CA TRP A 380 -6.08 10.14 20.52
C TRP A 380 -4.90 10.46 19.59
N GLU A 381 -5.17 10.60 18.30
CA GLU A 381 -4.16 11.00 17.31
C GLU A 381 -3.81 12.49 17.43
N LEU A 382 -4.80 13.36 17.53
CA LEU A 382 -4.57 14.81 17.67
C LEU A 382 -3.69 15.15 18.87
N ASP A 383 -3.85 14.49 20.01
CA ASP A 383 -3.01 14.71 21.19
C ASP A 383 -1.57 14.31 20.95
N PHE A 384 -1.30 13.27 20.12
CA PHE A 384 0.03 12.93 19.65
C PHE A 384 0.58 13.98 18.68
N LEU A 385 -0.18 14.36 17.66
CA LEU A 385 0.25 15.39 16.69
C LEU A 385 0.64 16.70 17.41
N LEU A 386 -0.11 17.12 18.40
CA LEU A 386 0.20 18.31 19.20
C LEU A 386 1.50 18.18 20.02
N LYS A 387 1.89 16.97 20.41
CA LYS A 387 3.15 16.70 21.14
C LYS A 387 4.37 16.67 20.21
N MET A 388 4.17 16.46 18.91
CA MET A 388 5.25 16.51 17.93
C MET A 388 5.72 17.94 17.63
N GLN A 389 5.03 18.96 18.16
CA GLN A 389 5.39 20.37 17.99
C GLN A 389 6.60 20.74 18.86
N VAL A 390 7.62 21.34 18.24
CA VAL A 390 8.85 21.79 18.90
C VAL A 390 8.53 22.84 19.96
N PRO A 391 9.00 22.66 21.22
CA PRO A 391 8.74 23.60 22.32
C PRO A 391 9.31 25.00 22.10
N ALA A 392 8.71 25.99 22.77
CA ALA A 392 9.24 27.34 22.77
C ALA A 392 10.68 27.41 23.32
N GLY A 393 11.54 28.25 22.74
CA GLY A 393 12.93 28.42 23.13
C GLY A 393 13.91 27.43 22.55
N LYS A 394 13.44 26.48 21.76
CA LYS A 394 14.29 25.53 21.00
C LYS A 394 14.45 25.98 19.54
N PRO A 395 15.53 25.58 18.84
CA PRO A 395 15.63 25.76 17.40
C PRO A 395 14.37 25.22 16.70
N TYR A 396 13.87 25.95 15.71
CA TYR A 396 12.62 25.62 14.98
C TYR A 396 11.37 25.58 15.87
N ALA A 397 11.33 26.31 16.99
CA ALA A 397 10.17 26.38 17.88
C ALA A 397 8.85 26.58 17.11
N GLY A 398 7.86 25.74 17.38
CA GLY A 398 6.58 25.75 16.69
C GLY A 398 6.49 24.90 15.43
N MET A 399 7.61 24.48 14.82
CA MET A 399 7.61 23.44 13.78
C MET A 399 7.21 22.08 14.37
N ALA A 400 6.87 21.11 13.53
CA ALA A 400 6.62 19.73 13.96
C ALA A 400 7.70 18.78 13.45
N HIS A 401 8.12 17.86 14.31
CA HIS A 401 8.91 16.70 13.87
C HIS A 401 8.09 15.89 12.85
N HIS A 402 8.76 15.39 11.81
CA HIS A 402 8.08 14.70 10.71
C HIS A 402 7.46 13.38 11.16
N LYS A 403 8.21 12.65 11.97
CA LYS A 403 7.83 11.31 12.44
C LYS A 403 8.62 10.89 13.68
N ILE A 404 8.15 9.82 14.30
CA ILE A 404 8.85 9.01 15.30
C ILE A 404 8.72 7.55 14.90
N HIS A 405 9.81 6.82 14.89
CA HIS A 405 9.81 5.37 14.68
C HIS A 405 11.05 4.71 15.30
N ASP A 406 11.20 3.43 15.04
CA ASP A 406 12.33 2.62 15.47
C ASP A 406 13.61 3.04 14.75
N GLN A 407 14.73 2.92 15.43
CA GLN A 407 16.04 3.20 14.83
C GLN A 407 16.36 2.25 13.67
N ASN A 408 15.85 1.02 13.72
CA ASN A 408 16.00 0.02 12.66
C ASN A 408 14.69 -0.72 12.43
N TRP A 409 14.51 -1.25 11.22
CA TRP A 409 13.38 -2.10 10.90
C TRP A 409 13.34 -3.35 11.79
N THR A 410 12.15 -3.72 12.22
CA THR A 410 11.88 -4.95 12.98
C THR A 410 11.27 -6.02 12.08
N GLY A 411 11.45 -7.28 12.47
CA GLY A 411 10.90 -8.43 11.75
C GLY A 411 9.41 -8.66 11.97
N LEU A 412 8.90 -9.72 11.37
CA LEU A 412 7.54 -10.25 11.48
C LEU A 412 7.56 -11.67 12.09
N PRO A 413 6.64 -12.02 12.98
CA PRO A 413 5.71 -11.14 13.70
C PRO A 413 6.39 -10.44 14.88
N LEU A 414 5.84 -9.30 15.33
CA LEU A 414 6.31 -8.62 16.55
C LEU A 414 5.18 -7.77 17.16
N LEU A 415 4.70 -8.12 18.35
CA LEU A 415 3.72 -7.29 19.03
C LEU A 415 4.36 -5.99 19.55
N PRO A 416 3.64 -4.87 19.57
CA PRO A 416 4.20 -3.56 19.94
C PRO A 416 4.89 -3.49 21.29
N HIS A 417 4.43 -4.27 22.30
CA HIS A 417 5.03 -4.30 23.64
C HIS A 417 6.29 -5.16 23.74
N LEU A 418 6.62 -5.93 22.69
CA LEU A 418 7.82 -6.77 22.62
C LEU A 418 8.92 -6.14 21.76
N ASP A 419 8.68 -4.99 21.20
CA ASP A 419 9.64 -4.29 20.34
C ASP A 419 10.83 -3.77 21.17
N PRO A 420 12.07 -4.24 20.91
CA PRO A 420 13.24 -3.84 21.66
C PRO A 420 13.98 -2.63 21.06
N GLN A 421 13.54 -2.14 19.89
CA GLN A 421 14.27 -1.10 19.18
C GLN A 421 14.22 0.25 19.92
N PRO A 422 15.33 1.01 19.93
CA PRO A 422 15.31 2.41 20.32
C PRO A 422 14.38 3.23 19.44
N ARG A 423 13.67 4.17 20.06
CA ARG A 423 12.80 5.13 19.39
C ARG A 423 13.52 6.45 19.19
N GLU A 424 13.35 7.11 18.04
CA GLU A 424 13.93 8.41 17.79
C GLU A 424 12.99 9.36 17.02
N LEU A 425 13.10 10.67 17.36
CA LEU A 425 12.43 11.75 16.64
C LEU A 425 13.26 12.11 15.41
N HIS A 426 12.61 12.17 14.27
CA HIS A 426 13.21 12.58 13.01
C HIS A 426 13.18 14.11 12.81
N PRO A 427 13.88 14.66 11.80
CA PRO A 427 13.92 16.09 11.57
C PRO A 427 12.52 16.73 11.49
N VAL A 428 12.44 18.02 11.82
CA VAL A 428 11.23 18.80 11.55
C VAL A 428 11.05 18.97 10.04
N SER A 429 9.81 19.05 9.58
CA SER A 429 9.51 19.35 8.18
C SER A 429 8.40 20.38 8.03
N THR A 430 8.42 21.10 6.92
CA THR A 430 7.38 22.06 6.56
C THR A 430 6.05 21.34 6.32
N ALA A 431 6.05 20.19 5.65
CA ALA A 431 4.86 19.36 5.42
C ALA A 431 4.20 18.92 6.73
N ALA A 432 4.94 18.28 7.67
CA ALA A 432 4.39 17.85 8.96
C ALA A 432 3.86 19.05 9.78
N THR A 433 4.57 20.18 9.73
CA THR A 433 4.15 21.40 10.44
C THR A 433 2.84 21.96 9.90
N LEU A 434 2.64 21.93 8.59
CA LEU A 434 1.42 22.42 7.95
C LEU A 434 0.26 21.42 8.11
N ASN A 435 0.54 20.11 8.11
CA ASN A 435 -0.42 19.07 8.48
C ASN A 435 -0.94 19.29 9.92
N LEU A 436 -0.03 19.53 10.88
CA LEU A 436 -0.42 19.90 12.24
C LEU A 436 -1.28 21.16 12.25
N ALA A 437 -0.90 22.20 11.50
CA ALA A 437 -1.65 23.46 11.43
C ALA A 437 -3.07 23.26 10.90
N ALA A 438 -3.22 22.49 9.82
CA ALA A 438 -4.53 22.20 9.19
C ALA A 438 -5.43 21.40 10.13
N THR A 439 -4.96 20.26 10.62
CA THR A 439 -5.75 19.34 11.44
C THR A 439 -6.12 19.93 12.80
N ALA A 440 -5.20 20.68 13.43
CA ALA A 440 -5.47 21.37 14.67
C ALA A 440 -6.46 22.55 14.49
N ALA A 441 -6.45 23.25 13.35
CA ALA A 441 -7.45 24.27 13.03
C ALA A 441 -8.84 23.65 12.80
N GLN A 442 -8.93 22.55 12.03
CA GLN A 442 -10.19 21.81 11.84
C GLN A 442 -10.71 21.27 13.16
N ALA A 443 -9.84 20.66 13.98
CA ALA A 443 -10.20 20.18 15.31
C ALA A 443 -10.73 21.30 16.20
N ALA A 444 -10.10 22.48 16.23
CA ALA A 444 -10.56 23.62 17.01
C ALA A 444 -12.01 24.02 16.65
N ARG A 445 -12.36 24.01 15.37
CA ARG A 445 -13.72 24.28 14.89
C ARG A 445 -14.73 23.26 15.44
N ILE A 446 -14.39 21.97 15.34
CA ILE A 446 -15.31 20.88 15.65
C ILE A 446 -15.45 20.68 17.17
N TYR A 447 -14.32 20.61 17.89
CA TYR A 447 -14.32 20.36 19.35
C TYR A 447 -14.80 21.54 20.19
N SER A 448 -14.93 22.74 19.63
CA SER A 448 -15.46 23.91 20.34
C SER A 448 -16.82 23.68 21.03
N LYS A 449 -17.58 22.70 20.56
CA LYS A 449 -18.88 22.30 21.09
C LYS A 449 -18.79 21.30 22.26
N TYR A 450 -17.67 20.58 22.37
CA TYR A 450 -17.48 19.46 23.30
C TYR A 450 -16.43 19.75 24.37
N ASP A 451 -15.29 20.30 23.96
CA ASP A 451 -14.15 20.65 24.81
C ASP A 451 -13.53 21.97 24.35
N ARG A 452 -13.94 23.05 24.97
CA ARG A 452 -13.46 24.41 24.64
C ARG A 452 -11.98 24.59 24.96
N ALA A 453 -11.50 23.95 26.03
CA ALA A 453 -10.07 24.06 26.41
C ALA A 453 -9.18 23.40 25.38
N PHE A 454 -9.56 22.21 24.93
CA PHE A 454 -8.85 21.53 23.84
C PHE A 454 -8.94 22.32 22.53
N ALA A 455 -10.12 22.81 22.16
CA ALA A 455 -10.30 23.62 20.96
C ALA A 455 -9.38 24.84 20.96
N GLN A 456 -9.23 25.53 22.10
CA GLN A 456 -8.32 26.66 22.24
C GLN A 456 -6.85 26.24 22.15
N LYS A 457 -6.48 25.11 22.78
CA LYS A 457 -5.11 24.53 22.67
C LYS A 457 -4.78 24.22 21.23
N ALA A 458 -5.69 23.54 20.51
CA ALA A 458 -5.52 23.17 19.11
C ALA A 458 -5.38 24.41 18.21
N LEU A 459 -6.23 25.42 18.38
CA LEU A 459 -6.12 26.65 17.60
C LEU A 459 -4.82 27.41 17.85
N THR A 460 -4.35 27.42 19.09
CA THR A 460 -3.07 28.05 19.43
C THR A 460 -1.92 27.31 18.74
N ALA A 461 -1.90 25.98 18.80
CA ALA A 461 -0.90 25.16 18.12
C ALA A 461 -0.93 25.35 16.60
N ALA A 462 -2.15 25.36 15.99
CA ALA A 462 -2.32 25.60 14.57
C ALA A 462 -1.71 26.94 14.09
N ARG A 463 -2.00 28.01 14.82
CA ARG A 463 -1.44 29.35 14.52
C ARG A 463 0.09 29.38 14.66
N THR A 464 0.62 28.78 15.73
CA THR A 464 2.05 28.66 15.98
C THR A 464 2.74 27.87 14.89
N ALA A 465 2.19 26.71 14.51
CA ALA A 465 2.71 25.86 13.45
C ALA A 465 2.70 26.58 12.08
N TYR A 466 1.61 27.22 11.72
CA TYR A 466 1.51 27.97 10.47
C TYR A 466 2.51 29.12 10.39
N ALA A 467 2.69 29.87 11.48
CA ALA A 467 3.70 30.93 11.54
C ALA A 467 5.13 30.39 11.46
N ALA A 468 5.42 29.27 12.12
CA ALA A 468 6.71 28.61 12.08
C ALA A 468 7.02 28.05 10.67
N ALA A 469 6.05 27.47 9.99
CA ALA A 469 6.17 27.01 8.60
C ALA A 469 6.44 28.19 7.65
N LYS A 470 5.76 29.34 7.81
CA LYS A 470 6.04 30.54 7.02
C LYS A 470 7.45 31.09 7.24
N ALA A 471 8.01 30.92 8.43
CA ALA A 471 9.42 31.29 8.73
C ALA A 471 10.43 30.26 8.18
N ASN A 472 10.00 29.03 7.94
CA ASN A 472 10.82 27.92 7.46
C ASN A 472 10.09 27.19 6.29
N PRO A 473 9.91 27.85 5.12
CA PRO A 473 8.94 27.39 4.12
C PRO A 473 9.44 26.23 3.24
N ALA A 474 10.66 25.74 3.43
CA ALA A 474 11.28 24.74 2.57
C ALA A 474 12.18 23.74 3.33
N LEU A 475 11.82 23.41 4.56
CA LEU A 475 12.41 22.26 5.29
C LEU A 475 11.70 20.98 4.82
N LEU A 476 12.18 20.43 3.70
CA LEU A 476 11.57 19.28 3.06
C LEU A 476 11.99 17.99 3.77
N ALA A 477 11.09 17.02 3.84
CA ALA A 477 11.38 15.67 4.32
C ALA A 477 12.13 14.90 3.22
N PRO A 478 13.35 14.37 3.48
CA PRO A 478 14.14 13.72 2.44
C PRO A 478 13.72 12.26 2.21
N GLU A 479 13.83 11.79 0.97
CA GLU A 479 13.61 10.38 0.61
C GLU A 479 14.61 9.44 1.31
N SER A 480 15.83 9.91 1.61
CA SER A 480 16.87 9.12 2.27
C SER A 480 16.59 8.78 3.74
N ASP A 481 15.56 9.35 4.35
CA ASP A 481 15.16 9.11 5.74
C ASP A 481 14.16 7.94 5.86
N GLY A 482 14.53 6.77 5.35
CA GLY A 482 13.68 5.57 5.27
C GLY A 482 14.21 4.36 6.03
N VAL A 483 15.12 4.52 7.01
CA VAL A 483 15.63 3.42 7.84
C VAL A 483 14.82 3.33 9.13
N GLY A 484 14.29 2.14 9.43
CA GLY A 484 13.47 1.90 10.63
C GLY A 484 12.01 2.33 10.51
N GLY A 485 11.66 3.08 9.46
CA GLY A 485 10.31 3.55 9.13
C GLY A 485 10.21 4.15 7.74
N GLY A 486 9.01 4.38 7.22
CA GLY A 486 8.76 5.00 5.94
C GLY A 486 9.33 6.43 5.86
N ALA A 487 9.87 6.82 4.70
CA ALA A 487 10.39 8.18 4.50
C ALA A 487 9.28 9.23 4.51
N TYR A 488 8.16 8.93 3.85
CA TYR A 488 7.05 9.88 3.62
C TYR A 488 7.56 11.25 3.17
N ASN A 489 8.54 11.21 2.24
CA ASN A 489 9.23 12.39 1.72
C ASN A 489 8.28 13.28 0.92
N ASP A 490 8.48 14.57 1.06
CA ASP A 490 7.69 15.57 0.34
C ASP A 490 8.61 16.67 -0.21
N ALA A 491 8.58 16.81 -1.52
CA ALA A 491 9.35 17.81 -2.27
C ALA A 491 8.53 19.07 -2.62
N LYS A 492 7.21 19.06 -2.35
CA LYS A 492 6.30 20.14 -2.71
C LYS A 492 5.35 20.45 -1.56
N VAL A 493 5.51 21.56 -0.90
CA VAL A 493 4.72 21.97 0.26
C VAL A 493 3.75 23.14 -0.01
N SER A 494 3.58 23.55 -1.27
CA SER A 494 2.63 24.64 -1.62
C SER A 494 1.17 24.24 -1.38
N ASP A 495 0.86 23.00 -1.55
CA ASP A 495 -0.46 22.40 -1.29
C ASP A 495 -0.75 22.28 0.20
N ASP A 496 0.23 21.95 1.05
CA ASP A 496 0.10 21.97 2.50
C ASP A 496 -0.16 23.39 3.01
N PHE A 497 0.56 24.41 2.49
CA PHE A 497 0.27 25.82 2.79
C PHE A 497 -1.16 26.20 2.44
N TYR A 498 -1.64 25.75 1.27
CA TYR A 498 -3.00 26.02 0.83
C TYR A 498 -4.03 25.37 1.75
N TRP A 499 -3.86 24.11 2.10
CA TRP A 499 -4.74 23.38 3.00
C TRP A 499 -4.74 24.00 4.41
N ALA A 500 -3.58 24.24 5.01
CA ALA A 500 -3.48 24.84 6.34
C ALA A 500 -4.10 26.26 6.39
N ALA A 501 -3.86 27.08 5.35
CA ALA A 501 -4.49 28.41 5.26
C ALA A 501 -6.02 28.30 5.13
N ALA A 502 -6.53 27.32 4.37
CA ALA A 502 -7.95 27.07 4.21
C ALA A 502 -8.61 26.71 5.55
N GLU A 503 -8.04 25.77 6.31
CA GLU A 503 -8.56 25.33 7.61
C GLU A 503 -8.51 26.46 8.66
N LEU A 504 -7.42 27.22 8.71
CA LEU A 504 -7.31 28.39 9.59
C LEU A 504 -8.35 29.46 9.23
N PHE A 505 -8.55 29.71 7.93
CA PHE A 505 -9.61 30.64 7.49
C PHE A 505 -10.99 30.15 7.88
N LEU A 506 -11.33 28.91 7.62
CA LEU A 506 -12.64 28.33 7.94
C LEU A 506 -12.95 28.32 9.43
N THR A 507 -11.90 28.21 10.26
CA THR A 507 -12.04 28.17 11.72
C THR A 507 -12.10 29.56 12.35
N THR A 508 -11.31 30.53 11.84
CA THR A 508 -11.16 31.84 12.48
C THR A 508 -11.91 32.96 11.76
N GLY A 509 -12.11 32.84 10.45
CA GLY A 509 -12.61 33.90 9.58
C GLY A 509 -11.61 35.06 9.36
N GLU A 510 -10.36 34.93 9.80
CA GLU A 510 -9.36 35.98 9.73
C GLU A 510 -8.90 36.28 8.30
N LYS A 511 -8.81 37.56 7.96
CA LYS A 511 -8.47 38.04 6.60
C LYS A 511 -7.10 37.60 6.12
N GLN A 512 -6.12 37.45 7.01
CA GLN A 512 -4.77 37.02 6.64
C GLN A 512 -4.79 35.64 5.99
N TYR A 513 -5.53 34.68 6.56
CA TYR A 513 -5.61 33.32 6.02
C TYR A 513 -6.39 33.27 4.70
N SER A 514 -7.48 34.05 4.57
CA SER A 514 -8.17 34.14 3.28
C SER A 514 -7.30 34.78 2.19
N ALA A 515 -6.43 35.72 2.54
CA ALA A 515 -5.47 36.32 1.63
C ALA A 515 -4.40 35.28 1.18
N ASP A 516 -3.89 34.48 2.13
CA ASP A 516 -2.95 33.40 1.82
C ASP A 516 -3.59 32.35 0.91
N VAL A 517 -4.85 31.95 1.15
CA VAL A 517 -5.63 31.05 0.26
C VAL A 517 -5.72 31.62 -1.14
N LEU A 518 -6.14 32.89 -1.29
CA LEU A 518 -6.34 33.54 -2.60
C LEU A 518 -5.03 33.78 -3.37
N ALA A 519 -3.93 33.95 -2.65
CA ALA A 519 -2.59 34.15 -3.23
C ALA A 519 -1.90 32.84 -3.62
N SER A 520 -2.37 31.70 -3.11
CA SER A 520 -1.78 30.40 -3.40
C SER A 520 -2.00 30.01 -4.89
N PRO A 521 -0.97 29.49 -5.58
CA PRO A 521 -1.14 28.94 -6.93
C PRO A 521 -2.16 27.79 -6.97
N GLU A 522 -2.24 27.01 -5.87
CA GLU A 522 -3.17 25.89 -5.75
C GLU A 522 -4.64 26.35 -5.75
N HIS A 523 -4.94 27.63 -5.42
CA HIS A 523 -6.32 28.12 -5.42
C HIS A 523 -7.00 28.11 -6.78
N THR A 524 -6.24 28.30 -7.84
CA THR A 524 -6.75 28.32 -9.24
C THR A 524 -6.32 27.11 -10.06
N ALA A 525 -5.37 26.32 -9.56
CA ALA A 525 -4.91 25.11 -10.23
C ALA A 525 -6.00 24.02 -10.25
N ASP A 526 -5.89 23.10 -11.21
CA ASP A 526 -6.60 21.83 -11.16
C ASP A 526 -5.93 20.90 -10.16
N VAL A 527 -6.50 20.82 -8.97
CA VAL A 527 -5.99 20.01 -7.86
C VAL A 527 -6.53 18.57 -7.87
N PHE A 528 -7.33 18.21 -8.85
CA PHE A 528 -7.94 16.88 -8.99
C PHE A 528 -7.23 16.11 -10.10
N GLY A 529 -6.06 15.53 -9.80
CA GLY A 529 -5.25 14.70 -10.68
C GLY A 529 -5.78 13.28 -10.89
N ALA A 530 -4.92 12.31 -11.17
CA ALA A 530 -5.29 10.89 -11.22
C ALA A 530 -5.76 10.40 -9.85
N GLY A 531 -5.01 10.72 -8.77
CA GLY A 531 -5.45 10.67 -7.38
C GLY A 531 -5.90 12.06 -6.92
N ALA A 532 -6.98 12.13 -6.13
CA ALA A 532 -7.52 13.40 -5.65
C ALA A 532 -6.62 14.06 -4.60
N PHE A 533 -6.26 13.29 -3.58
CA PHE A 533 -5.41 13.71 -2.47
C PHE A 533 -4.83 12.48 -1.75
N ASP A 534 -3.76 12.70 -1.04
CA ASP A 534 -3.12 11.76 -0.12
C ASP A 534 -2.26 12.55 0.88
N TRP A 535 -1.38 11.88 1.64
CA TRP A 535 -0.48 12.52 2.61
C TRP A 535 0.51 13.51 1.98
N GLY A 536 0.89 13.35 0.71
CA GLY A 536 1.85 14.18 -0.04
C GLY A 536 1.20 15.10 -1.09
N ASN A 537 -0.15 15.06 -1.24
CA ASN A 537 -0.92 15.90 -2.16
C ASN A 537 -2.19 16.40 -1.47
N THR A 538 -2.08 17.47 -0.70
CA THR A 538 -3.11 17.93 0.23
C THR A 538 -4.01 19.05 -0.31
N ALA A 539 -3.71 19.64 -1.48
CA ALA A 539 -4.47 20.78 -2.01
C ALA A 539 -5.97 20.50 -2.19
N ALA A 540 -6.32 19.27 -2.60
CA ALA A 540 -7.73 18.92 -2.79
C ALA A 540 -8.48 18.84 -1.45
N ALA A 541 -7.83 18.47 -0.32
CA ALA A 541 -8.43 18.51 1.00
C ALA A 541 -8.87 19.94 1.37
N GLY A 542 -7.97 20.92 1.23
CA GLY A 542 -8.32 22.33 1.43
C GLY A 542 -9.40 22.82 0.48
N ARG A 543 -9.38 22.38 -0.79
CA ARG A 543 -10.38 22.75 -1.79
C ARG A 543 -11.78 22.22 -1.45
N LEU A 544 -11.85 20.97 -0.97
CA LEU A 544 -13.10 20.33 -0.53
C LEU A 544 -13.71 21.06 0.65
N ASP A 545 -12.93 21.38 1.69
CA ASP A 545 -13.46 22.08 2.85
C ASP A 545 -13.88 23.53 2.55
N LEU A 546 -13.12 24.25 1.72
CA LEU A 546 -13.54 25.56 1.25
C LEU A 546 -14.89 25.50 0.48
N ALA A 547 -15.15 24.42 -0.25
CA ALA A 547 -16.40 24.26 -1.00
C ALA A 547 -17.58 23.87 -0.11
N LEU A 548 -17.36 23.09 0.94
CA LEU A 548 -18.39 22.41 1.72
C LEU A 548 -18.68 23.08 3.07
N VAL A 549 -17.67 23.60 3.76
CA VAL A 549 -17.85 24.30 5.03
C VAL A 549 -18.38 25.71 4.75
N PRO A 550 -19.46 26.17 5.43
CA PRO A 550 -20.01 27.50 5.24
C PRO A 550 -18.98 28.61 5.50
N ASN A 551 -18.70 29.42 4.50
CA ASN A 551 -17.73 30.53 4.60
C ASN A 551 -18.07 31.67 3.63
N ARG A 552 -17.27 32.76 3.66
CA ARG A 552 -17.44 33.96 2.83
C ARG A 552 -16.19 34.25 1.97
N LEU A 553 -15.50 33.22 1.51
CA LEU A 553 -14.33 33.39 0.64
C LEU A 553 -14.76 34.08 -0.68
N PRO A 554 -14.06 35.13 -1.14
CA PRO A 554 -14.28 35.67 -2.47
C PRO A 554 -14.13 34.60 -3.54
N GLY A 555 -15.07 34.52 -4.47
CA GLY A 555 -15.01 33.51 -5.54
C GLY A 555 -15.48 32.10 -5.14
N LEU A 556 -16.11 31.91 -3.99
CA LEU A 556 -16.59 30.62 -3.49
C LEU A 556 -17.37 29.80 -4.52
N ALA A 557 -18.14 30.45 -5.43
CA ALA A 557 -18.83 29.76 -6.51
C ALA A 557 -17.87 29.03 -7.47
N LYS A 558 -16.68 29.60 -7.74
CA LYS A 558 -15.66 28.96 -8.57
C LYS A 558 -15.02 27.77 -7.85
N VAL A 559 -14.79 27.88 -6.55
CA VAL A 559 -14.31 26.78 -5.69
C VAL A 559 -15.27 25.59 -5.76
N LYS A 560 -16.56 25.83 -5.54
CA LYS A 560 -17.61 24.79 -5.66
C LYS A 560 -17.66 24.17 -7.08
N ALA A 561 -17.58 25.00 -8.12
CA ALA A 561 -17.58 24.54 -9.49
C ALA A 561 -16.36 23.67 -9.82
N SER A 562 -15.17 23.96 -9.26
CA SER A 562 -13.97 23.15 -9.46
C SER A 562 -14.08 21.73 -8.84
N VAL A 563 -14.71 21.60 -7.68
CA VAL A 563 -15.00 20.28 -7.07
C VAL A 563 -15.95 19.47 -7.95
N VAL A 564 -17.01 20.11 -8.47
CA VAL A 564 -17.95 19.46 -9.40
C VAL A 564 -17.23 19.03 -10.69
N ALA A 565 -16.35 19.87 -11.23
CA ALA A 565 -15.56 19.53 -12.41
C ALA A 565 -14.60 18.36 -12.17
N GLY A 566 -13.93 18.31 -11.01
CA GLY A 566 -13.11 17.18 -10.59
C GLY A 566 -13.91 15.88 -10.51
N ALA A 567 -15.06 15.91 -9.87
CA ALA A 567 -15.98 14.78 -9.82
C ALA A 567 -16.44 14.32 -11.22
N ASP A 568 -16.71 15.25 -12.12
CA ASP A 568 -17.10 14.93 -13.50
C ASP A 568 -15.96 14.24 -14.28
N LYS A 569 -14.68 14.59 -14.00
CA LYS A 569 -13.52 13.88 -14.56
C LYS A 569 -13.49 12.43 -14.09
N TYR A 570 -13.63 12.19 -12.79
CA TYR A 570 -13.63 10.83 -12.24
C TYR A 570 -14.82 10.00 -12.74
N LEU A 571 -16.01 10.57 -12.87
CA LEU A 571 -17.16 9.90 -13.48
C LEU A 571 -16.93 9.56 -14.97
N ALA A 572 -16.22 10.42 -15.71
CA ALA A 572 -15.88 10.15 -17.10
C ALA A 572 -14.91 8.95 -17.22
N ILE A 573 -13.89 8.87 -16.36
CA ILE A 573 -12.98 7.72 -16.25
C ILE A 573 -13.79 6.46 -15.91
N GLN A 574 -14.60 6.52 -14.86
CA GLN A 574 -15.41 5.39 -14.37
C GLN A 574 -16.34 4.82 -15.46
N LYS A 575 -16.97 5.68 -16.26
CA LYS A 575 -17.85 5.26 -17.34
C LYS A 575 -17.13 4.46 -18.43
N GLN A 576 -15.86 4.77 -18.66
CA GLN A 576 -15.04 4.06 -19.64
C GLN A 576 -14.46 2.77 -19.08
N HIS A 577 -14.22 2.70 -17.77
CA HIS A 577 -13.62 1.55 -17.11
C HIS A 577 -14.63 0.39 -16.95
N PRO A 578 -14.36 -0.82 -17.50
CA PRO A 578 -15.31 -1.93 -17.47
C PRO A 578 -15.64 -2.43 -16.06
N TYR A 579 -14.72 -2.26 -15.12
CA TYR A 579 -14.92 -2.59 -13.70
C TYR A 579 -15.49 -1.42 -12.88
N GLY A 580 -15.75 -0.28 -13.52
CA GLY A 580 -16.37 0.88 -12.86
C GLY A 580 -15.47 1.63 -11.89
N VAL A 581 -14.16 1.62 -12.13
CA VAL A 581 -13.16 2.30 -11.28
C VAL A 581 -13.01 3.76 -11.66
N PRO A 582 -13.11 4.73 -10.72
CA PRO A 582 -12.88 6.15 -11.00
C PRO A 582 -11.39 6.53 -10.92
N TYR A 583 -10.51 5.65 -11.41
CA TYR A 583 -9.05 5.79 -11.38
C TYR A 583 -8.46 5.21 -12.67
N ALA A 584 -7.59 5.96 -13.30
CA ALA A 584 -6.88 5.56 -14.52
C ALA A 584 -5.45 6.14 -14.46
N PRO A 585 -4.50 5.40 -13.90
CA PRO A 585 -3.12 5.86 -13.81
C PRO A 585 -2.45 5.90 -15.19
N ALA A 586 -1.45 6.78 -15.34
CA ALA A 586 -0.68 6.86 -16.56
C ALA A 586 0.00 5.51 -16.86
N ASN A 587 0.00 5.12 -18.15
CA ASN A 587 0.61 3.87 -18.63
C ASN A 587 0.11 2.58 -17.92
N ASN A 588 -1.09 2.62 -17.33
CA ASN A 588 -1.65 1.53 -16.52
C ASN A 588 -0.74 1.12 -15.34
N SER A 589 0.10 2.04 -14.85
CA SER A 589 0.96 1.83 -13.68
C SER A 589 0.19 2.16 -12.41
N TRP A 590 -0.32 1.14 -11.74
CA TRP A 590 -1.10 1.29 -10.51
C TRP A 590 -0.18 1.63 -9.35
N ASP A 591 -0.56 2.64 -8.59
CA ASP A 591 0.26 3.17 -7.50
C ASP A 591 0.09 2.34 -6.22
N TRP A 592 1.10 2.36 -5.36
CA TRP A 592 1.04 1.80 -4.02
C TRP A 592 -0.11 2.44 -3.23
N GLY A 593 -0.98 1.62 -2.63
CA GLY A 593 -2.19 2.09 -1.97
C GLY A 593 -3.33 2.47 -2.91
N SER A 594 -3.38 1.91 -4.12
CA SER A 594 -4.37 2.24 -5.17
C SER A 594 -5.81 2.18 -4.70
N ASN A 595 -6.17 1.31 -3.76
CA ASN A 595 -7.53 1.26 -3.20
C ASN A 595 -7.90 2.55 -2.46
N SER A 596 -6.96 3.16 -1.72
CA SER A 596 -7.19 4.45 -1.08
C SER A 596 -7.35 5.59 -2.08
N ILE A 597 -6.56 5.58 -3.15
CA ILE A 597 -6.69 6.56 -4.25
C ILE A 597 -8.08 6.49 -4.87
N ILE A 598 -8.57 5.28 -5.15
CA ILE A 598 -9.93 5.05 -5.66
C ILE A 598 -10.98 5.64 -4.70
N LEU A 599 -10.84 5.37 -3.40
CA LEU A 599 -11.76 5.86 -2.38
C LEU A 599 -11.69 7.39 -2.23
N ASN A 600 -10.50 8.00 -2.30
CA ASN A 600 -10.33 9.46 -2.26
C ASN A 600 -10.96 10.15 -3.49
N ASN A 601 -10.86 9.54 -4.67
CA ASN A 601 -11.60 10.00 -5.85
C ASN A 601 -13.12 9.93 -5.62
N MET A 602 -13.60 8.88 -4.93
CA MET A 602 -15.01 8.74 -4.56
C MET A 602 -15.45 9.79 -3.52
N VAL A 603 -14.58 10.22 -2.61
CA VAL A 603 -14.87 11.35 -1.68
C VAL A 603 -15.14 12.62 -2.47
N VAL A 604 -14.38 12.92 -3.52
CA VAL A 604 -14.64 14.08 -4.40
C VAL A 604 -15.98 13.93 -5.14
N ILE A 605 -16.30 12.73 -5.62
CA ILE A 605 -17.61 12.44 -6.26
C ILE A 605 -18.75 12.65 -5.25
N ALA A 606 -18.60 12.17 -4.01
CA ALA A 606 -19.58 12.35 -2.95
C ALA A 606 -19.77 13.83 -2.55
N ALA A 607 -18.68 14.60 -2.53
CA ALA A 607 -18.73 16.05 -2.30
C ALA A 607 -19.54 16.76 -3.40
N ALA A 608 -19.40 16.36 -4.66
CA ALA A 608 -20.24 16.89 -5.74
C ALA A 608 -21.71 16.48 -5.59
N HIS A 609 -22.02 15.32 -5.02
CA HIS A 609 -23.39 14.95 -4.65
C HIS A 609 -23.95 15.92 -3.59
N GLU A 610 -23.19 16.19 -2.53
CA GLU A 610 -23.61 17.16 -1.48
C GLU A 610 -23.83 18.56 -2.06
N LEU A 611 -22.96 19.02 -2.96
CA LEU A 611 -23.06 20.35 -3.58
C LEU A 611 -24.22 20.50 -4.56
N THR A 612 -24.66 19.42 -5.22
CA THR A 612 -25.60 19.51 -6.36
C THR A 612 -26.90 18.75 -6.18
N GLY A 613 -26.96 17.77 -5.28
CA GLY A 613 -28.10 16.86 -5.10
C GLY A 613 -28.36 15.93 -6.29
N ARG A 614 -27.41 15.80 -7.23
CA ARG A 614 -27.61 14.99 -8.46
C ARG A 614 -27.24 13.55 -8.22
N ASP A 615 -28.20 12.64 -8.44
CA ASP A 615 -28.05 11.18 -8.25
C ASP A 615 -26.84 10.56 -8.97
N ARG A 616 -26.42 11.11 -10.11
CA ARG A 616 -25.28 10.57 -10.86
C ARG A 616 -23.98 10.50 -10.05
N TYR A 617 -23.77 11.40 -9.11
CA TYR A 617 -22.61 11.39 -8.22
C TYR A 617 -22.75 10.32 -7.14
N ARG A 618 -23.95 10.20 -6.51
CA ARG A 618 -24.26 9.07 -5.64
C ARG A 618 -24.02 7.73 -6.34
N ASP A 619 -24.53 7.59 -7.55
CA ASP A 619 -24.40 6.37 -8.34
C ASP A 619 -22.95 6.07 -8.72
N GLY A 620 -22.14 7.10 -8.93
CA GLY A 620 -20.68 6.98 -9.14
C GLY A 620 -19.98 6.41 -7.91
N VAL A 621 -20.30 6.90 -6.70
CA VAL A 621 -19.74 6.33 -5.46
C VAL A 621 -20.12 4.86 -5.30
N LEU A 622 -21.39 4.50 -5.51
CA LEU A 622 -21.85 3.11 -5.40
C LEU A 622 -21.14 2.19 -6.41
N THR A 623 -20.95 2.66 -7.64
CA THR A 623 -20.24 1.91 -8.70
C THR A 623 -18.76 1.72 -8.38
N GLY A 624 -18.08 2.72 -7.80
CA GLY A 624 -16.68 2.60 -7.38
C GLY A 624 -16.53 1.63 -6.20
N LEU A 625 -17.50 1.61 -5.31
CA LEU A 625 -17.51 0.70 -4.15
C LEU A 625 -17.65 -0.77 -4.57
N ASP A 626 -18.33 -1.05 -5.68
CA ASP A 626 -18.43 -2.41 -6.23
C ASP A 626 -17.06 -3.01 -6.54
N TYR A 627 -16.09 -2.19 -7.02
CA TYR A 627 -14.71 -2.63 -7.26
C TYR A 627 -14.03 -3.07 -5.96
N ILE A 628 -14.15 -2.28 -4.91
CA ILE A 628 -13.55 -2.58 -3.59
C ILE A 628 -14.08 -3.91 -3.03
N PHE A 629 -15.33 -4.26 -3.32
CA PHE A 629 -15.98 -5.46 -2.79
C PHE A 629 -16.05 -6.64 -3.77
N GLY A 630 -15.22 -6.67 -4.82
CA GLY A 630 -15.04 -7.88 -5.62
C GLY A 630 -15.40 -7.76 -7.10
N ARG A 631 -15.99 -6.66 -7.57
CA ARG A 631 -16.12 -6.39 -9.00
C ARG A 631 -14.78 -5.92 -9.59
N ASN A 632 -13.75 -6.73 -9.44
CA ASN A 632 -12.38 -6.48 -9.89
C ASN A 632 -11.82 -7.73 -10.59
N ALA A 633 -10.64 -7.62 -11.21
CA ALA A 633 -10.05 -8.73 -11.96
C ALA A 633 -9.78 -9.95 -11.08
N LEU A 634 -9.36 -9.74 -9.85
CA LEU A 634 -9.08 -10.81 -8.88
C LEU A 634 -10.35 -11.42 -8.23
N ASN A 635 -11.53 -10.80 -8.42
CA ASN A 635 -12.78 -11.24 -7.77
C ASN A 635 -12.64 -11.37 -6.24
N ILE A 636 -11.91 -10.46 -5.61
CA ILE A 636 -11.65 -10.42 -4.18
C ILE A 636 -12.21 -9.13 -3.57
N SER A 637 -12.84 -9.22 -2.41
CA SER A 637 -13.09 -8.03 -1.60
C SER A 637 -11.78 -7.60 -0.93
N TYR A 638 -11.38 -6.34 -1.12
CA TYR A 638 -10.20 -5.78 -0.46
C TYR A 638 -10.44 -5.39 1.00
N VAL A 639 -11.59 -5.70 1.55
CA VAL A 639 -11.97 -5.37 2.94
C VAL A 639 -12.16 -6.64 3.75
N THR A 640 -11.35 -6.81 4.78
CA THR A 640 -11.36 -7.99 5.67
C THR A 640 -12.75 -8.29 6.21
N GLY A 641 -13.19 -9.53 6.03
CA GLY A 641 -14.46 -10.04 6.55
C GLY A 641 -15.71 -9.56 5.80
N TYR A 642 -15.55 -8.92 4.65
CA TYR A 642 -16.65 -8.50 3.76
C TYR A 642 -16.55 -9.21 2.41
N GLY A 643 -17.59 -9.88 2.00
CA GLY A 643 -17.62 -10.74 0.81
C GLY A 643 -17.36 -12.21 1.13
N GLU A 644 -17.52 -13.09 0.15
CA GLU A 644 -17.24 -14.53 0.27
C GLU A 644 -15.73 -14.81 0.30
N VAL A 645 -14.98 -14.07 -0.52
CA VAL A 645 -13.52 -14.08 -0.54
C VAL A 645 -13.03 -12.66 -0.31
N SER A 646 -12.31 -12.48 0.78
CA SER A 646 -11.79 -11.17 1.15
C SER A 646 -10.31 -11.23 1.56
N SER A 647 -9.61 -10.13 1.33
CA SER A 647 -8.28 -9.91 1.88
C SER A 647 -8.27 -10.04 3.39
N HIS A 648 -7.30 -10.75 3.95
CA HIS A 648 -7.22 -11.01 5.40
C HIS A 648 -5.79 -11.28 5.91
N ASN A 649 -4.79 -11.22 5.03
CA ASN A 649 -3.37 -11.39 5.36
C ASN A 649 -2.59 -10.09 5.13
N GLN A 650 -3.18 -8.92 5.43
CA GLN A 650 -2.49 -7.66 5.25
C GLN A 650 -1.21 -7.61 6.09
N HIS A 651 -0.16 -7.06 5.51
CA HIS A 651 1.14 -6.92 6.16
C HIS A 651 1.02 -6.12 7.46
N SER A 652 1.34 -6.76 8.57
CA SER A 652 1.36 -6.16 9.91
C SER A 652 2.15 -7.03 10.86
N ARG A 653 2.90 -6.39 11.76
CA ARG A 653 3.68 -7.10 12.78
C ARG A 653 2.83 -7.79 13.85
N TRP A 654 1.61 -7.33 14.11
CA TRP A 654 0.76 -7.88 15.18
C TRP A 654 -0.57 -8.51 14.70
N TYR A 655 -0.99 -8.29 13.47
CA TYR A 655 -2.06 -9.04 12.83
C TYR A 655 -1.45 -10.08 11.89
N ALA A 656 -0.78 -11.05 12.47
CA ALA A 656 0.13 -11.93 11.74
C ALA A 656 -0.26 -13.42 11.82
N LYS A 657 -1.55 -13.72 11.78
CA LYS A 657 -2.06 -15.10 11.89
C LYS A 657 -1.48 -16.05 10.84
N GLN A 658 -1.14 -15.57 9.66
CA GLN A 658 -0.52 -16.38 8.62
C GLN A 658 0.85 -16.91 9.04
N LEU A 659 1.60 -16.15 9.87
CA LEU A 659 2.92 -16.53 10.38
C LEU A 659 2.85 -17.21 11.75
N ASP A 660 1.94 -16.77 12.62
CA ASP A 660 1.70 -17.32 13.93
C ASP A 660 0.19 -17.49 14.18
N PRO A 661 -0.33 -18.74 14.19
CA PRO A 661 -1.75 -19.02 14.40
C PRO A 661 -2.34 -18.50 15.72
N ALA A 662 -1.49 -18.15 16.72
CA ALA A 662 -1.93 -17.56 17.97
C ALA A 662 -2.26 -16.07 17.84
N LEU A 663 -1.83 -15.41 16.76
CA LEU A 663 -2.11 -14.01 16.48
C LEU A 663 -3.39 -13.86 15.64
N PRO A 664 -4.09 -12.72 15.73
CA PRO A 664 -5.28 -12.48 14.92
C PRO A 664 -4.93 -12.12 13.46
N ASN A 665 -5.91 -12.25 12.58
CA ASN A 665 -5.95 -11.53 11.31
C ASN A 665 -6.26 -10.04 11.56
N PRO A 666 -6.01 -9.13 10.59
CA PRO A 666 -6.49 -7.75 10.67
C PRO A 666 -7.98 -7.66 11.03
N PRO A 667 -8.41 -6.61 11.74
CA PRO A 667 -9.81 -6.44 12.14
C PRO A 667 -10.76 -6.45 10.96
N VAL A 668 -11.97 -6.97 11.18
CA VAL A 668 -13.06 -6.90 10.19
C VAL A 668 -13.30 -5.43 9.82
N GLY A 669 -13.38 -5.14 8.53
CA GLY A 669 -13.51 -3.77 8.02
C GLY A 669 -12.19 -3.08 7.69
N THR A 670 -11.04 -3.77 7.76
CA THR A 670 -9.73 -3.25 7.36
C THR A 670 -9.54 -3.34 5.85
N LEU A 671 -9.07 -2.27 5.23
CA LEU A 671 -8.74 -2.18 3.82
C LEU A 671 -7.30 -2.64 3.55
N ALA A 672 -7.11 -3.43 2.51
CA ALA A 672 -5.80 -3.74 1.92
C ALA A 672 -5.35 -2.67 0.92
N GLY A 673 -4.04 -2.51 0.73
CA GLY A 673 -3.45 -1.52 -0.17
C GLY A 673 -3.97 -1.56 -1.60
N GLY A 674 -4.07 -2.75 -2.18
CA GLY A 674 -4.54 -2.93 -3.56
C GLY A 674 -3.42 -3.08 -4.58
N ALA A 675 -3.80 -3.16 -5.84
CA ALA A 675 -2.86 -3.36 -6.94
C ALA A 675 -1.75 -2.29 -6.95
N ASN A 676 -0.49 -2.75 -7.12
CA ASN A 676 0.69 -1.90 -7.21
C ASN A 676 1.63 -2.44 -8.28
N SER A 677 1.75 -1.72 -9.40
CA SER A 677 2.55 -2.16 -10.55
C SER A 677 4.06 -2.09 -10.30
N SER A 678 4.50 -1.37 -9.26
CA SER A 678 5.93 -1.25 -8.93
C SER A 678 6.47 -2.42 -8.11
N ILE A 679 5.58 -3.23 -7.49
CA ILE A 679 5.92 -4.45 -6.74
C ILE A 679 7.26 -4.35 -5.97
N GLN A 680 7.41 -3.34 -5.09
CA GLN A 680 8.70 -2.98 -4.47
C GLN A 680 9.23 -4.02 -3.47
N ASP A 681 8.37 -4.90 -2.93
CA ASP A 681 8.82 -5.92 -1.98
C ASP A 681 9.34 -7.19 -2.66
N PRO A 682 10.31 -7.88 -2.04
CA PRO A 682 10.89 -9.10 -2.62
C PRO A 682 9.87 -10.22 -2.86
N TYR A 683 8.84 -10.33 -2.01
CA TYR A 683 7.82 -11.36 -2.16
C TYR A 683 6.93 -11.10 -3.37
N ALA A 684 6.43 -9.85 -3.52
CA ALA A 684 5.68 -9.44 -4.70
C ALA A 684 6.51 -9.63 -5.98
N GLN A 685 7.79 -9.25 -5.97
CA GLN A 685 8.70 -9.46 -7.11
C GLN A 685 8.79 -10.94 -7.48
N SER A 686 8.94 -11.84 -6.51
CA SER A 686 9.05 -13.28 -6.76
C SER A 686 7.76 -13.90 -7.33
N LYS A 687 6.59 -13.30 -7.08
CA LYS A 687 5.28 -13.85 -7.48
C LYS A 687 4.59 -13.10 -8.60
N LEU A 688 4.80 -11.78 -8.69
CA LEU A 688 3.99 -10.87 -9.51
C LEU A 688 4.78 -10.23 -10.65
N THR A 689 6.06 -10.59 -10.87
CA THR A 689 6.86 -10.04 -11.98
C THR A 689 6.13 -10.22 -13.31
N GLY A 690 5.94 -9.12 -14.04
CA GLY A 690 5.18 -9.10 -15.29
C GLY A 690 3.65 -9.03 -15.13
N CYS A 691 3.14 -8.82 -13.92
CA CYS A 691 1.70 -8.64 -13.66
C CYS A 691 1.12 -7.43 -14.42
N VAL A 692 -0.17 -7.46 -14.68
CA VAL A 692 -0.87 -6.40 -15.41
C VAL A 692 -1.86 -5.71 -14.48
N GLY A 693 -1.64 -4.42 -14.19
CA GLY A 693 -2.59 -3.54 -13.52
C GLY A 693 -3.23 -4.17 -12.28
N GLN A 694 -4.52 -4.54 -12.37
CA GLN A 694 -5.28 -5.11 -11.26
C GLN A 694 -4.72 -6.44 -10.73
N PHE A 695 -3.94 -7.19 -11.53
CA PHE A 695 -3.31 -8.45 -11.10
C PHE A 695 -2.02 -8.24 -10.29
N CYS A 696 -1.54 -6.99 -10.14
CA CYS A 696 -0.37 -6.68 -9.33
C CYS A 696 -0.73 -6.59 -7.83
N TYR A 697 -1.40 -7.62 -7.30
CA TYR A 697 -1.80 -7.75 -5.90
C TYR A 697 -1.78 -9.22 -5.47
N ILE A 698 -1.33 -9.49 -4.26
CA ILE A 698 -1.40 -10.80 -3.62
C ILE A 698 -1.78 -10.65 -2.13
N ASP A 699 -2.74 -11.45 -1.65
CA ASP A 699 -3.15 -11.45 -0.22
C ASP A 699 -2.18 -12.31 0.60
N ASP A 700 -0.97 -11.81 0.80
CA ASP A 700 0.07 -12.45 1.62
C ASP A 700 0.74 -11.42 2.53
N ILE A 701 0.99 -11.81 3.78
CA ILE A 701 1.57 -10.92 4.80
C ILE A 701 3.00 -10.45 4.45
N GLN A 702 3.72 -11.18 3.60
CA GLN A 702 5.07 -10.81 3.18
C GLN A 702 5.06 -9.71 2.11
N SER A 703 3.93 -9.52 1.39
CA SER A 703 3.80 -8.50 0.36
C SER A 703 3.36 -7.16 0.95
N TRP A 704 4.32 -6.41 1.52
CA TRP A 704 4.02 -5.09 2.06
C TRP A 704 3.68 -4.06 0.98
N SER A 705 4.22 -4.16 -0.21
CA SER A 705 3.98 -3.17 -1.27
C SER A 705 2.61 -3.29 -1.94
N THR A 706 1.92 -4.43 -1.84
CA THR A 706 0.59 -4.63 -2.43
C THR A 706 -0.50 -4.86 -1.39
N ASN A 707 -0.16 -5.45 -0.24
CA ASN A 707 -1.12 -5.95 0.74
C ASN A 707 -0.94 -5.36 2.15
N GLU A 708 -0.33 -4.20 2.31
CA GLU A 708 -0.24 -3.54 3.61
C GLU A 708 -1.60 -2.95 4.03
N LEU A 709 -1.78 -2.74 5.34
CA LEU A 709 -2.83 -1.89 5.92
C LEU A 709 -2.20 -0.60 6.44
N THR A 710 -2.90 0.52 6.32
CA THR A 710 -2.46 1.79 6.93
C THR A 710 -3.64 2.63 7.42
N ILE A 711 -3.38 3.56 8.35
CA ILE A 711 -4.41 4.46 8.89
C ILE A 711 -4.98 5.38 7.81
N ASN A 712 -4.14 5.89 6.92
CA ASN A 712 -4.54 6.82 5.86
C ASN A 712 -5.26 6.15 4.68
N TRP A 713 -5.17 4.82 4.52
CA TRP A 713 -5.99 4.10 3.55
C TRP A 713 -7.34 3.69 4.13
N ASN A 714 -7.39 3.43 5.44
CA ASN A 714 -8.63 3.08 6.13
C ASN A 714 -9.52 4.30 6.40
N ALA A 715 -8.96 5.51 6.40
CA ALA A 715 -9.74 6.74 6.58
C ALA A 715 -10.75 6.99 5.44
N PRO A 716 -10.39 6.94 4.16
CA PRO A 716 -11.36 7.09 3.09
C PRO A 716 -12.35 5.91 3.02
N LEU A 717 -11.97 4.68 3.41
CA LEU A 717 -12.96 3.60 3.56
C LEU A 717 -14.01 3.96 4.62
N ALA A 718 -13.58 4.43 5.79
CA ALA A 718 -14.50 4.84 6.86
C ALA A 718 -15.39 6.01 6.42
N TRP A 719 -14.82 6.97 5.68
CA TRP A 719 -15.55 8.11 5.11
C TRP A 719 -16.65 7.65 4.13
N ILE A 720 -16.28 6.83 3.15
CA ILE A 720 -17.23 6.32 2.13
C ILE A 720 -18.27 5.40 2.77
N ALA A 721 -17.87 4.53 3.73
CA ALA A 721 -18.80 3.68 4.46
C ALA A 721 -19.82 4.51 5.25
N ALA A 722 -19.40 5.63 5.86
CA ALA A 722 -20.30 6.55 6.54
C ALA A 722 -21.29 7.23 5.56
N TYR A 723 -20.81 7.65 4.41
CA TYR A 723 -21.63 8.25 3.36
C TYR A 723 -22.68 7.26 2.83
N VAL A 724 -22.27 6.06 2.41
CA VAL A 724 -23.21 5.09 1.83
C VAL A 724 -24.19 4.50 2.85
N ALA A 725 -23.80 4.44 4.13
CA ALA A 725 -24.72 4.04 5.21
C ALA A 725 -25.77 5.12 5.54
N ALA A 726 -25.62 6.32 5.01
CA ALA A 726 -26.57 7.44 5.19
C ALA A 726 -27.52 7.63 3.99
N LEU A 727 -27.31 6.88 2.88
CA LEU A 727 -28.17 6.87 1.69
C LEU A 727 -29.47 6.09 1.95
#